data_285747e379b10a7e940eea6763347d8a
#
_entry.id   285747e379b10a7e940eea6763347d8a
#
_cell.length_a   1.000
_cell.length_b   1.000
_cell.length_c   1.000
_cell.angle_alpha   90.00
_cell.angle_beta   90.00
_cell.angle_gamma   90.00
#
_symmetry.space_group_name_H-M   'P 1'
#
loop_
_entity.id
_entity.type
_entity.pdbx_description
1 polymer ?
#
loop_
_entity_poly.entity_id
_entity_poly.type
_entity_poly.pdbx_seq_one_letter_code
_entity_poly.pdbx_strand_id
1 'polypeptide(L)'
;MSNKPPSETLSIRGGEIDERLPSLRVIPDGGTAFTVLLAQRIMNIGADAQQDITINTPGVDRRHARLVQEGTNYRVYDLTEYNGVLLNNKPVEGSALLKDSDVVRLQDKTGRGVTLNYSNPIERALGSESVGRVYPLDKSPYIIGRDPNASIHLDALSVSWHHAQITEQGGAHVLSDLGSQNGTFVNDRALKGEYRLRPEDVIRIDQALFVYKGKALMRLAATQRFEMEAVNIEMTYRTGLIRKRELNTMREVALSIKPKEFVAVIGGSGSGKSTLLRALNGANRATGGQVMINGRDFYENYELYQPIIGYVPQTDIVQDSLTVYQSLVFGARLRFPNEPEASREQRIERVLSQLELSDFRDRLVGRLSGGQKKRVSIALELMAEPGLLFMDEPSSGLDPGLDKSMMEELRKLANRGHIVAVVTHTTLNIELCDFLVFMARGYLVYFGPPKGALDFFGARDYSEIYNRVQQSPEVAHQQAANMTMVFNAASASGAVSKEKISAQEAAKRWAEKFRTSDYYAKFVKARLGQQGQEGLKQTGTRGESALTNKSLRGSRRGTFIQQARVLTERTIALVKRDTRTIIALLLILPLVGLFLGLISRDPIENSRGKMMVSRGSSSDYVVLLDKLALDPVATAAPAPGTDVSPTPSAAATPEATATPRSGSSGSSSSRTTPQVRGVGTFSPASEAQRLLFIVALAVTLFGIFASAYTVVVEKSLFLRERMVNLRIMPYLASKVVVYTALSLVSCVLLMITLSVGVELPAQGLILPGVLEIFVTMALTAAAGVSIGLFISAISKQTNAVTYTVLAVLFLQILFPGVLF
;
A
#
# COMPACT_ATOMS: atom_id res chain seq x y z
N MET A 1 17.40 52.93 -5.04
CA MET A 1 15.96 52.59 -5.22
C MET A 1 15.90 51.12 -5.48
N SER A 2 15.65 50.32 -4.44
CA SER A 2 15.61 48.85 -4.49
C SER A 2 14.13 48.46 -4.52
N ASN A 3 13.65 47.92 -5.65
CA ASN A 3 12.31 47.35 -5.80
C ASN A 3 12.22 46.04 -5.00
N LYS A 4 11.60 46.08 -3.85
CA LYS A 4 11.10 44.91 -3.14
C LYS A 4 9.70 44.60 -3.64
N PRO A 5 9.37 43.38 -4.06
CA PRO A 5 7.98 43.05 -4.46
C PRO A 5 7.05 43.20 -3.27
N PRO A 6 5.78 43.57 -3.49
CA PRO A 6 4.80 43.69 -2.41
C PRO A 6 4.60 42.36 -1.71
N SER A 7 4.68 42.36 -0.39
CA SER A 7 4.34 41.19 0.45
C SER A 7 2.87 40.86 0.24
N GLU A 8 2.59 39.72 -0.37
CA GLU A 8 1.24 39.16 -0.39
C GLU A 8 0.76 38.92 1.03
N THR A 9 -0.18 39.75 1.46
CA THR A 9 -0.91 39.56 2.70
C THR A 9 -1.76 38.30 2.54
N LEU A 10 -1.35 37.19 3.15
CA LEU A 10 -2.11 35.94 3.18
C LEU A 10 -3.37 36.14 4.06
N SER A 11 -4.31 36.95 3.60
CA SER A 11 -5.69 36.92 4.10
C SER A 11 -6.40 35.79 3.38
N ILE A 12 -6.46 34.63 4.00
CA ILE A 12 -7.17 33.47 3.45
C ILE A 12 -8.68 33.70 3.64
N ARG A 13 -9.33 34.27 2.64
CA ARG A 13 -10.77 34.12 2.46
C ARG A 13 -10.99 32.69 1.91
N GLY A 14 -11.32 31.72 2.78
CA GLY A 14 -11.79 30.39 2.36
C GLY A 14 -10.71 29.36 1.99
N GLY A 15 -9.50 29.44 2.56
CA GLY A 15 -8.45 28.40 2.41
C GLY A 15 -8.16 27.75 3.75
N GLU A 16 -7.69 26.52 3.74
CA GLU A 16 -7.36 25.67 4.90
C GLU A 16 -6.54 26.41 5.95
N ILE A 17 -7.15 26.61 7.13
CA ILE A 17 -6.47 27.12 8.32
C ILE A 17 -5.61 25.98 8.86
N ASP A 18 -4.27 26.13 8.88
CA ASP A 18 -3.41 25.21 9.64
C ASP A 18 -3.66 25.45 11.14
N GLU A 19 -4.58 24.66 11.73
CA GLU A 19 -5.02 24.77 13.12
C GLU A 19 -3.90 24.59 14.16
N ARG A 20 -2.67 24.38 13.70
CA ARG A 20 -1.50 24.17 14.55
C ARG A 20 -0.67 25.44 14.73
N LEU A 21 -0.85 26.43 13.88
CA LEU A 21 -0.18 27.73 14.04
C LEU A 21 -0.99 28.64 14.95
N PRO A 22 -0.34 29.47 15.77
CA PRO A 22 -1.03 30.54 16.47
C PRO A 22 -1.77 31.41 15.46
N SER A 23 -2.97 31.82 15.82
CA SER A 23 -3.85 32.60 14.96
C SER A 23 -4.55 33.72 15.69
N LEU A 24 -4.92 34.77 14.95
CA LEU A 24 -5.77 35.85 15.41
C LEU A 24 -7.08 35.82 14.63
N ARG A 25 -8.18 35.67 15.33
CA ARG A 25 -9.50 35.91 14.78
C ARG A 25 -9.85 37.39 14.94
N VAL A 26 -9.84 38.10 13.85
CA VAL A 26 -10.10 39.54 13.76
C VAL A 26 -11.60 39.77 13.63
N ILE A 27 -12.19 40.53 14.56
CA ILE A 27 -13.63 40.84 14.60
C ILE A 27 -13.77 42.37 14.64
N PRO A 28 -13.94 43.02 13.48
CA PRO A 28 -14.16 44.46 13.40
C PRO A 28 -15.54 44.84 13.95
N ASP A 29 -15.64 46.01 14.59
CA ASP A 29 -16.94 46.57 15.04
C ASP A 29 -17.81 46.87 13.79
N GLY A 30 -18.83 46.05 13.56
CA GLY A 30 -19.74 46.18 12.41
C GLY A 30 -19.29 45.57 11.11
N GLY A 31 -18.18 44.77 11.11
CA GLY A 31 -17.60 44.12 9.92
C GLY A 31 -17.63 42.57 10.00
N THR A 32 -17.28 41.93 8.87
CA THR A 32 -17.11 40.47 8.81
C THR A 32 -15.84 40.02 9.49
N ALA A 33 -15.95 39.01 10.37
CA ALA A 33 -14.79 38.43 11.04
C ALA A 33 -13.94 37.59 10.06
N PHE A 34 -12.63 37.65 10.18
CA PHE A 34 -11.66 36.83 9.43
C PHE A 34 -10.56 36.32 10.36
N THR A 35 -9.82 35.27 9.92
CA THR A 35 -8.73 34.69 10.71
C THR A 35 -7.40 34.88 9.99
N VAL A 36 -6.37 35.29 10.73
CA VAL A 36 -5.00 35.44 10.26
C VAL A 36 -4.10 34.44 10.99
N LEU A 37 -3.34 33.65 10.25
CA LEU A 37 -2.31 32.75 10.80
C LEU A 37 -1.05 33.55 11.11
N LEU A 38 -0.50 33.39 12.30
CA LEU A 38 0.73 34.03 12.72
C LEU A 38 1.94 33.19 12.27
N ALA A 39 2.33 33.36 11.00
CA ALA A 39 3.39 32.56 10.37
C ALA A 39 4.75 33.24 10.37
N GLN A 40 4.83 34.53 10.72
CA GLN A 40 6.07 35.31 10.73
C GLN A 40 6.48 35.67 12.17
N ARG A 41 7.78 35.82 12.35
CA ARG A 41 8.35 36.17 13.67
C ARG A 41 7.93 37.54 14.16
N ILE A 42 7.76 38.50 13.25
CA ILE A 42 7.32 39.87 13.53
C ILE A 42 6.20 40.18 12.57
N MET A 43 5.05 40.62 13.10
CA MET A 43 3.90 41.03 12.31
C MET A 43 3.39 42.38 12.83
N ASN A 44 3.25 43.34 11.93
CA ASN A 44 2.75 44.65 12.24
C ASN A 44 1.26 44.73 11.92
N ILE A 45 0.47 45.34 12.77
CA ILE A 45 -0.98 45.47 12.67
C ILE A 45 -1.33 46.95 12.57
N GLY A 46 -2.21 47.30 11.63
CA GLY A 46 -2.69 48.67 11.46
C GLY A 46 -3.57 48.84 10.23
N ALA A 47 -4.02 50.08 9.99
CA ALA A 47 -4.89 50.42 8.85
C ALA A 47 -4.09 50.68 7.56
N ASP A 48 -2.79 50.84 7.62
CA ASP A 48 -1.92 51.07 6.46
C ASP A 48 -1.82 49.75 5.65
N ALA A 49 -1.96 49.85 4.32
CA ALA A 49 -1.86 48.69 3.38
C ALA A 49 -0.48 48.01 3.39
N GLN A 50 0.55 48.65 3.95
CA GLN A 50 1.91 48.08 4.11
C GLN A 50 2.09 47.23 5.36
N GLN A 51 1.07 47.13 6.23
CA GLN A 51 1.13 46.30 7.45
C GLN A 51 0.93 44.83 7.11
N ASP A 52 1.54 43.94 7.87
CA ASP A 52 1.41 42.50 7.70
C ASP A 52 -0.02 42.01 7.96
N ILE A 53 -0.71 42.65 8.88
CA ILE A 53 -2.14 42.48 9.19
C ILE A 53 -2.81 43.83 8.96
N THR A 54 -3.41 44.01 7.78
CA THR A 54 -4.12 45.26 7.46
C THR A 54 -5.57 45.19 7.93
N ILE A 55 -5.96 46.14 8.79
CA ILE A 55 -7.31 46.25 9.36
C ILE A 55 -7.82 47.66 9.08
N ASN A 56 -8.51 47.82 7.99
CA ASN A 56 -9.08 49.12 7.59
C ASN A 56 -10.46 49.32 8.25
N THR A 57 -10.46 49.56 9.55
CA THR A 57 -11.66 49.81 10.34
C THR A 57 -11.49 51.09 11.14
N PRO A 58 -12.54 51.93 11.32
CA PRO A 58 -12.49 53.06 12.19
C PRO A 58 -12.05 52.69 13.60
N GLY A 59 -11.10 53.45 14.17
CA GLY A 59 -10.53 53.14 15.46
C GLY A 59 -9.20 52.35 15.42
N VAL A 60 -8.70 51.99 14.24
CA VAL A 60 -7.39 51.38 14.07
C VAL A 60 -6.44 52.36 13.41
N ASP A 61 -5.32 52.69 14.07
CA ASP A 61 -4.29 53.57 13.53
C ASP A 61 -3.49 52.94 12.39
N ARG A 62 -2.82 53.75 11.59
CA ARG A 62 -1.97 53.27 10.47
C ARG A 62 -0.94 52.25 10.95
N ARG A 63 -0.37 52.42 12.12
CA ARG A 63 0.51 51.50 12.86
C ARG A 63 -0.02 51.42 14.29
N HIS A 64 -0.81 50.41 14.57
CA HIS A 64 -1.52 50.33 15.85
C HIS A 64 -0.80 49.41 16.84
N ALA A 65 -0.39 48.22 16.36
CA ALA A 65 0.27 47.24 17.22
C ALA A 65 1.33 46.43 16.44
N ARG A 66 2.22 45.78 17.17
CA ARG A 66 3.20 44.85 16.66
C ARG A 66 3.18 43.55 17.45
N LEU A 67 3.18 42.43 16.75
CA LEU A 67 3.38 41.14 17.36
C LEU A 67 4.80 40.66 17.11
N VAL A 68 5.45 40.17 18.14
CA VAL A 68 6.79 39.57 18.09
C VAL A 68 6.70 38.18 18.72
N GLN A 69 7.12 37.14 17.96
CA GLN A 69 7.16 35.78 18.46
C GLN A 69 8.22 35.62 19.56
N GLU A 70 7.81 35.18 20.74
CA GLU A 70 8.65 34.80 21.87
C GLU A 70 8.34 33.33 22.22
N GLY A 71 9.24 32.41 21.87
CA GLY A 71 9.01 30.97 22.04
C GLY A 71 7.80 30.46 21.21
N THR A 72 6.80 29.92 21.89
CA THR A 72 5.55 29.48 21.28
C THR A 72 4.50 30.56 21.20
N ASN A 73 4.64 31.64 21.94
CA ASN A 73 3.69 32.72 22.09
C ASN A 73 4.10 33.96 21.31
N TYR A 74 3.18 34.89 21.20
CA TYR A 74 3.46 36.23 20.67
C TYR A 74 3.36 37.28 21.78
N ARG A 75 4.25 38.26 21.74
CA ARG A 75 4.16 39.46 22.56
C ARG A 75 3.57 40.56 21.71
N VAL A 76 2.50 41.19 22.19
CA VAL A 76 1.91 42.37 21.58
C VAL A 76 2.57 43.64 22.13
N TYR A 77 2.93 44.53 21.24
CA TYR A 77 3.44 45.86 21.54
C TYR A 77 2.42 46.89 21.10
N ASP A 78 2.11 47.81 21.99
CA ASP A 78 1.32 48.99 21.65
C ASP A 78 2.22 50.03 20.94
N LEU A 79 1.80 50.46 19.77
CA LEU A 79 2.50 51.46 18.96
C LEU A 79 1.74 52.79 18.95
N THR A 80 0.67 52.91 19.69
CA THR A 80 -0.13 54.13 19.82
C THR A 80 0.38 55.00 20.97
N GLU A 81 0.20 56.30 20.86
CA GLU A 81 0.58 57.26 21.95
C GLU A 81 -0.43 57.36 23.09
N TYR A 82 -1.54 56.60 23.01
CA TYR A 82 -2.71 56.73 23.93
C TYR A 82 -3.13 55.42 24.56
N ASN A 83 -2.30 54.39 24.57
CA ASN A 83 -2.62 53.04 25.08
C ASN A 83 -3.84 52.42 24.38
N GLY A 84 -3.84 52.46 23.04
CA GLY A 84 -4.93 51.98 22.22
C GLY A 84 -5.04 50.45 22.15
N VAL A 85 -4.09 49.71 22.73
CA VAL A 85 -4.09 48.22 22.81
C VAL A 85 -4.53 47.81 24.21
N LEU A 86 -5.59 47.04 24.29
CA LEU A 86 -6.04 46.40 25.55
C LEU A 86 -5.87 44.89 25.44
N LEU A 87 -5.38 44.29 26.51
CA LEU A 87 -5.34 42.85 26.69
C LEU A 87 -6.33 42.45 27.79
N ASN A 88 -7.34 41.64 27.42
CA ASN A 88 -8.43 41.24 28.36
C ASN A 88 -9.03 42.44 29.10
N ASN A 89 -9.34 43.50 28.36
CA ASN A 89 -9.88 44.81 28.83
C ASN A 89 -8.95 45.64 29.73
N LYS A 90 -7.65 45.35 29.81
CA LYS A 90 -6.67 46.13 30.50
C LYS A 90 -5.68 46.77 29.52
N PRO A 91 -5.35 48.07 29.67
CA PRO A 91 -4.39 48.70 28.80
C PRO A 91 -3.00 48.00 28.84
N VAL A 92 -2.39 47.85 27.68
CA VAL A 92 -1.05 47.31 27.57
C VAL A 92 -0.03 48.43 27.72
N GLU A 93 0.68 48.47 28.84
CA GLU A 93 1.76 49.44 29.06
C GLU A 93 3.03 48.99 28.32
N GLY A 94 3.19 49.48 27.09
CA GLY A 94 4.31 49.12 26.20
C GLY A 94 4.18 47.76 25.54
N SER A 95 4.16 46.65 26.28
CA SER A 95 4.00 45.30 25.69
C SER A 95 3.47 44.27 26.68
N ALA A 96 2.79 43.24 26.15
CA ALA A 96 2.27 42.12 26.94
C ALA A 96 2.41 40.78 26.19
N LEU A 97 2.75 39.72 26.90
CA LEU A 97 2.78 38.35 26.34
C LEU A 97 1.36 37.80 26.20
N LEU A 98 1.01 37.35 25.03
CA LEU A 98 -0.30 36.73 24.77
C LEU A 98 -0.32 35.26 25.21
N LYS A 99 -1.41 34.85 25.83
CA LYS A 99 -1.72 33.45 26.19
C LYS A 99 -2.89 32.94 25.36
N ASP A 100 -3.01 31.62 25.24
CA ASP A 100 -4.14 31.03 24.52
C ASP A 100 -5.48 31.54 25.08
N SER A 101 -6.38 31.86 24.16
CA SER A 101 -7.71 32.46 24.44
C SER A 101 -7.69 33.93 24.91
N ASP A 102 -6.54 34.62 24.91
CA ASP A 102 -6.49 36.05 25.20
C ASP A 102 -7.25 36.86 24.14
N VAL A 103 -7.88 37.93 24.63
CA VAL A 103 -8.63 38.90 23.82
C VAL A 103 -7.85 40.21 23.76
N VAL A 104 -7.36 40.56 22.58
CA VAL A 104 -6.72 41.86 22.35
C VAL A 104 -7.72 42.80 21.68
N ARG A 105 -7.91 43.98 22.22
CA ARG A 105 -8.72 45.01 21.58
C ARG A 105 -7.83 46.14 21.11
N LEU A 106 -7.93 46.45 19.84
CA LEU A 106 -7.32 47.66 19.28
C LEU A 106 -8.40 48.71 19.14
N GLN A 107 -8.22 49.89 19.78
CA GLN A 107 -9.24 50.92 19.79
C GLN A 107 -8.66 52.33 19.76
N ASP A 108 -9.47 53.29 19.30
CA ASP A 108 -9.20 54.70 19.43
C ASP A 108 -9.60 55.26 20.81
N LYS A 109 -9.36 56.59 21.05
CA LYS A 109 -9.75 57.26 22.27
C LYS A 109 -11.26 57.25 22.55
N THR A 110 -12.08 56.92 21.57
CA THR A 110 -13.55 56.82 21.71
C THR A 110 -14.04 55.39 21.97
N GLY A 111 -13.13 54.40 22.01
CA GLY A 111 -13.44 53.01 22.23
C GLY A 111 -13.89 52.24 20.99
N ARG A 112 -13.88 52.85 19.77
CA ARG A 112 -14.14 52.15 18.51
C ARG A 112 -12.91 51.38 18.06
N GLY A 113 -13.11 50.24 17.45
CA GLY A 113 -11.94 49.46 16.96
C GLY A 113 -12.25 48.03 16.54
N VAL A 114 -11.37 47.13 16.89
CA VAL A 114 -11.41 45.75 16.49
C VAL A 114 -11.03 44.84 17.64
N THR A 115 -11.69 43.71 17.75
CA THR A 115 -11.37 42.65 18.73
C THR A 115 -10.57 41.56 18.01
N LEU A 116 -9.44 41.17 18.59
CA LEU A 116 -8.56 40.10 18.11
C LEU A 116 -8.57 39.01 19.16
N ASN A 117 -9.13 37.85 18.81
CA ASN A 117 -9.07 36.68 19.69
C ASN A 117 -7.82 35.86 19.33
N TYR A 118 -6.87 35.81 20.24
CA TYR A 118 -5.65 35.03 20.08
C TYR A 118 -5.91 33.56 20.40
N SER A 119 -5.50 32.69 19.52
CA SER A 119 -5.59 31.23 19.72
C SER A 119 -4.20 30.61 19.49
N ASN A 120 -3.71 29.90 20.49
CA ASN A 120 -2.46 29.19 20.42
C ASN A 120 -2.67 27.70 20.77
N PRO A 121 -2.85 26.83 19.76
CA PRO A 121 -3.04 25.41 19.96
C PRO A 121 -1.89 24.75 20.72
N ILE A 122 -0.67 25.26 20.57
CA ILE A 122 0.53 24.76 21.26
C ILE A 122 0.44 25.06 22.74
N GLU A 123 0.08 26.29 23.12
CA GLU A 123 -0.07 26.67 24.52
C GLU A 123 -1.25 25.94 25.17
N ARG A 124 -2.35 25.74 24.45
CA ARG A 124 -3.50 24.94 24.91
C ARG A 124 -3.11 23.51 25.21
N ALA A 125 -2.25 22.91 24.37
CA ALA A 125 -1.67 21.58 24.61
C ALA A 125 -0.70 21.58 25.81
N LEU A 126 -0.02 22.72 26.09
CA LEU A 126 0.89 22.90 27.23
C LEU A 126 0.15 23.07 28.56
N GLY A 127 -1.04 23.68 28.55
CA GLY A 127 -1.81 24.03 29.75
C GLY A 127 -2.65 22.91 30.36
N SER A 128 -2.84 21.78 29.64
CA SER A 128 -3.51 20.61 30.19
C SER A 128 -2.51 19.75 30.97
N GLU A 129 -2.63 19.74 32.29
CA GLU A 129 -1.86 18.99 33.28
C GLU A 129 -1.27 17.65 32.79
N SER A 130 -0.06 17.66 32.26
CA SER A 130 0.83 16.53 32.27
C SER A 130 2.27 17.00 32.03
N VAL A 131 2.93 17.41 33.10
CA VAL A 131 4.38 17.66 33.11
C VAL A 131 5.08 16.38 32.69
N GLY A 132 5.54 16.34 31.43
CA GLY A 132 6.25 15.22 30.87
C GLY A 132 7.68 15.10 31.39
N ARG A 133 8.32 13.99 31.07
CA ARG A 133 9.69 13.67 31.47
C ARG A 133 10.67 14.76 30.99
N VAL A 134 11.53 15.22 31.88
CA VAL A 134 12.61 16.20 31.60
C VAL A 134 13.88 15.40 31.25
N TYR A 135 14.55 15.77 30.17
CA TYR A 135 15.82 15.21 29.71
C TYR A 135 16.89 16.29 29.81
N PRO A 136 17.79 16.24 30.81
CA PRO A 136 18.90 17.17 30.91
C PRO A 136 19.86 16.96 29.75
N LEU A 137 20.32 18.06 29.13
CA LEU A 137 21.28 18.03 28.02
C LEU A 137 22.70 18.23 28.60
N ASP A 138 23.18 17.21 29.33
CA ASP A 138 24.49 17.18 30.01
C ASP A 138 25.58 16.41 29.28
N LYS A 139 25.25 15.78 28.18
CA LYS A 139 26.13 15.02 27.28
C LYS A 139 25.97 15.51 25.84
N SER A 140 26.89 15.17 24.94
CA SER A 140 26.79 15.48 23.51
C SER A 140 27.48 14.37 22.70
N PRO A 141 26.89 13.85 21.63
CA PRO A 141 25.55 14.18 21.09
C PRO A 141 24.40 13.49 21.81
N TYR A 142 23.24 14.14 21.86
CA TYR A 142 21.97 13.51 22.23
C TYR A 142 21.27 12.98 21.01
N ILE A 143 21.07 11.69 20.93
CA ILE A 143 20.32 11.06 19.87
C ILE A 143 18.85 10.91 20.32
N ILE A 144 17.94 11.35 19.48
CA ILE A 144 16.50 11.18 19.63
C ILE A 144 16.05 10.19 18.56
N GLY A 145 15.36 9.13 18.95
CA GLY A 145 14.93 8.12 18.00
C GLY A 145 14.24 6.95 18.66
N ARG A 146 13.92 5.95 17.83
CA ARG A 146 13.27 4.72 18.26
C ARG A 146 14.27 3.67 18.80
N ASP A 147 15.57 3.94 18.72
CA ASP A 147 16.59 3.11 19.34
C ASP A 147 16.36 3.09 20.86
N PRO A 148 16.21 1.90 21.51
CA PRO A 148 16.12 1.80 22.97
C PRO A 148 17.33 2.39 23.69
N ASN A 149 18.50 2.46 23.04
CA ASN A 149 19.73 3.04 23.57
C ASN A 149 19.88 4.53 23.22
N ALA A 150 18.92 5.12 22.51
CA ALA A 150 18.95 6.55 22.23
C ALA A 150 18.84 7.35 23.53
N SER A 151 19.51 8.51 23.57
CA SER A 151 19.44 9.42 24.72
C SER A 151 18.01 9.80 25.07
N ILE A 152 17.17 9.95 24.04
CA ILE A 152 15.72 10.15 24.15
C ILE A 152 15.04 9.08 23.29
N HIS A 153 14.59 8.03 23.96
CA HIS A 153 13.86 6.94 23.32
C HIS A 153 12.39 7.32 23.06
N LEU A 154 11.96 7.19 21.82
CA LEU A 154 10.58 7.40 21.35
C LEU A 154 10.09 6.11 20.71
N ASP A 155 9.34 5.30 21.44
CA ASP A 155 8.79 4.04 20.91
C ASP A 155 7.55 4.29 20.05
N ALA A 156 7.78 4.89 18.86
CA ALA A 156 6.76 5.12 17.85
C ALA A 156 7.30 4.73 16.47
N LEU A 157 6.50 4.00 15.69
CA LEU A 157 6.90 3.49 14.37
C LEU A 157 7.17 4.57 13.34
N SER A 158 6.51 5.71 13.49
CA SER A 158 6.70 6.93 12.71
C SER A 158 8.02 7.64 13.02
N VAL A 159 8.72 7.25 14.10
CA VAL A 159 10.03 7.78 14.48
C VAL A 159 11.13 6.87 13.92
N SER A 160 12.10 7.44 13.22
CA SER A 160 13.27 6.71 12.70
C SER A 160 14.13 6.17 13.85
N TRP A 161 14.92 5.12 13.60
CA TRP A 161 15.79 4.50 14.61
C TRP A 161 16.70 5.53 15.28
N HIS A 162 17.44 6.30 14.47
CA HIS A 162 18.07 7.56 14.85
C HIS A 162 17.36 8.66 14.06
N HIS A 163 16.55 9.48 14.71
CA HIS A 163 15.68 10.44 14.02
C HIS A 163 16.32 11.82 13.94
N ALA A 164 16.76 12.33 15.07
CA ALA A 164 17.43 13.63 15.18
C ALA A 164 18.54 13.57 16.22
N GLN A 165 19.45 14.52 16.16
CA GLN A 165 20.48 14.68 17.18
C GLN A 165 20.56 16.13 17.66
N ILE A 166 20.95 16.30 18.91
CA ILE A 166 21.32 17.60 19.48
C ILE A 166 22.79 17.54 19.84
N THR A 167 23.57 18.49 19.33
CA THR A 167 24.98 18.64 19.62
C THR A 167 25.19 19.98 20.31
N GLU A 168 26.21 20.08 21.19
CA GLU A 168 26.63 21.33 21.76
C GLU A 168 27.74 21.93 20.90
N GLN A 169 27.53 23.16 20.41
CA GLN A 169 28.47 23.89 19.58
C GLN A 169 28.61 25.34 20.12
N GLY A 170 29.80 25.69 20.64
CA GLY A 170 30.06 27.02 21.14
C GLY A 170 29.11 27.47 22.28
N GLY A 171 28.80 26.58 23.23
CA GLY A 171 27.89 26.82 24.35
C GLY A 171 26.39 26.92 23.98
N ALA A 172 26.03 26.55 22.76
CA ALA A 172 24.63 26.47 22.32
C ALA A 172 24.31 25.08 21.80
N HIS A 173 23.08 24.65 22.00
CA HIS A 173 22.57 23.38 21.45
C HIS A 173 22.09 23.56 20.01
N VAL A 174 22.57 22.69 19.14
CA VAL A 174 22.22 22.65 17.71
C VAL A 174 21.50 21.37 17.44
N LEU A 175 20.27 21.47 16.90
CA LEU A 175 19.43 20.36 16.49
C LEU A 175 19.64 20.09 15.00
N SER A 176 19.87 18.82 14.64
CA SER A 176 19.92 18.35 13.25
C SER A 176 19.08 17.11 13.05
N ASP A 177 18.43 17.02 11.90
CA ASP A 177 17.70 15.83 11.46
C ASP A 177 18.67 14.82 10.84
N LEU A 178 18.66 13.59 11.29
CA LEU A 178 19.55 12.52 10.81
C LEU A 178 19.03 11.83 9.54
N GLY A 179 18.24 12.54 8.75
CA GLY A 179 17.59 12.02 7.57
C GLY A 179 16.39 11.15 7.95
N SER A 180 15.61 11.63 8.90
CA SER A 180 14.43 10.94 9.40
C SER A 180 13.36 10.78 8.33
N GLN A 181 12.48 9.78 8.52
CA GLN A 181 11.44 9.46 7.54
C GLN A 181 10.36 10.56 7.48
N ASN A 182 9.94 11.05 8.63
CA ASN A 182 8.81 11.97 8.77
C ASN A 182 9.24 13.41 9.11
N GLY A 183 10.55 13.64 9.20
CA GLY A 183 11.13 14.95 9.46
C GLY A 183 11.03 15.41 10.92
N THR A 184 11.94 16.28 11.28
CA THR A 184 11.96 17.02 12.55
C THR A 184 11.45 18.43 12.31
N PHE A 185 10.68 18.98 13.24
CA PHE A 185 10.09 20.31 13.11
C PHE A 185 10.48 21.14 14.33
N VAL A 186 10.75 22.41 14.10
CA VAL A 186 10.97 23.40 15.17
C VAL A 186 9.96 24.54 15.01
N ASN A 187 9.16 24.78 16.05
CA ASN A 187 8.05 25.74 16.02
C ASN A 187 7.15 25.53 14.78
N ASP A 188 6.79 24.26 14.52
CA ASP A 188 6.01 23.75 13.38
C ASP A 188 6.59 24.00 11.98
N ARG A 189 7.83 24.42 11.87
CA ARG A 189 8.56 24.53 10.61
C ARG A 189 9.47 23.33 10.42
N ALA A 190 9.40 22.69 9.25
CA ALA A 190 10.29 21.58 8.93
C ALA A 190 11.76 22.02 9.01
N LEU A 191 12.55 21.26 9.75
CA LEU A 191 13.98 21.50 9.93
C LEU A 191 14.70 21.19 8.60
N LYS A 192 15.40 22.19 8.08
CA LYS A 192 16.29 22.05 6.91
C LYS A 192 17.72 22.35 7.37
N GLY A 193 18.53 21.27 7.45
CA GLY A 193 19.91 21.40 7.95
C GLY A 193 19.99 21.51 9.48
N GLU A 194 20.93 22.31 9.98
CA GLU A 194 21.17 22.52 11.40
C GLU A 194 20.41 23.73 11.93
N TYR A 195 19.87 23.63 13.15
CA TYR A 195 19.13 24.71 13.80
C TYR A 195 19.63 24.93 15.23
N ARG A 196 20.07 26.15 15.51
CA ARG A 196 20.49 26.57 16.86
C ARG A 196 19.26 26.80 17.71
N LEU A 197 19.09 25.94 18.72
CA LEU A 197 17.94 25.98 19.63
C LEU A 197 17.97 27.22 20.52
N ARG A 198 16.81 27.81 20.74
CA ARG A 198 16.58 28.94 21.66
C ARG A 198 15.66 28.47 22.77
N PRO A 199 15.81 28.97 24.01
CA PRO A 199 14.88 28.69 25.07
C PRO A 199 13.43 28.90 24.58
N GLU A 200 12.53 27.99 24.98
CA GLU A 200 11.11 27.90 24.59
C GLU A 200 10.87 27.43 23.14
N ASP A 201 11.88 27.06 22.39
CA ASP A 201 11.63 26.40 21.11
C ASP A 201 10.93 25.06 21.32
N VAL A 202 9.91 24.81 20.50
CA VAL A 202 9.16 23.55 20.49
C VAL A 202 9.68 22.67 19.38
N ILE A 203 10.25 21.53 19.75
CA ILE A 203 10.70 20.50 18.83
C ILE A 203 9.58 19.45 18.69
N ARG A 204 9.14 19.21 17.47
CA ARG A 204 8.19 18.15 17.17
C ARG A 204 8.85 17.04 16.33
N ILE A 205 8.77 15.86 16.87
CA ILE A 205 9.19 14.61 16.20
C ILE A 205 7.98 13.69 16.21
N ASP A 206 7.34 13.51 15.05
CA ASP A 206 6.06 12.83 14.95
C ASP A 206 5.02 13.51 15.87
N GLN A 207 4.54 12.81 16.88
CA GLN A 207 3.61 13.34 17.88
C GLN A 207 4.30 13.73 19.19
N ALA A 208 5.57 13.42 19.34
CA ALA A 208 6.32 13.83 20.50
C ALA A 208 6.69 15.31 20.39
N LEU A 209 6.24 16.08 21.37
CA LEU A 209 6.57 17.49 21.52
C LEU A 209 7.58 17.68 22.65
N PHE A 210 8.61 18.43 22.39
CA PHE A 210 9.61 18.82 23.38
C PHE A 210 9.73 20.32 23.42
N VAL A 211 9.80 20.87 24.61
CA VAL A 211 10.16 22.28 24.80
C VAL A 211 11.61 22.35 25.26
N TYR A 212 12.42 23.12 24.56
CA TYR A 212 13.79 23.36 24.91
C TYR A 212 13.87 24.45 25.99
N LYS A 213 14.44 24.13 27.17
CA LYS A 213 14.57 25.03 28.33
C LYS A 213 16.01 25.48 28.55
N GLY A 214 16.82 25.60 27.48
CA GLY A 214 18.21 26.04 27.56
C GLY A 214 19.21 24.94 27.91
N LYS A 215 19.00 24.17 28.98
CA LYS A 215 19.85 23.05 29.42
C LYS A 215 19.13 21.70 29.47
N ALA A 216 17.86 21.69 29.10
CA ALA A 216 17.05 20.48 29.12
C ALA A 216 15.97 20.51 28.03
N LEU A 217 15.54 19.33 27.61
CA LEU A 217 14.29 19.14 26.86
C LEU A 217 13.22 18.66 27.82
N MET A 218 12.10 19.32 27.84
CA MET A 218 10.91 18.89 28.54
C MET A 218 9.96 18.25 27.53
N ARG A 219 9.73 16.94 27.64
CA ARG A 219 8.74 16.25 26.81
C ARG A 219 7.36 16.63 27.32
N LEU A 220 6.53 17.10 26.41
CA LEU A 220 5.12 17.25 26.70
C LEU A 220 4.47 15.87 26.59
N ALA A 221 3.58 15.53 27.50
CA ALA A 221 2.85 14.27 27.44
C ALA A 221 1.82 14.34 26.30
N ALA A 222 2.26 14.12 25.08
CA ALA A 222 1.36 13.87 23.97
C ALA A 222 0.97 12.38 24.01
N THR A 223 -0.22 12.08 24.49
CA THR A 223 -0.86 10.80 24.20
C THR A 223 -1.02 10.72 22.68
N GLN A 224 -0.47 9.68 22.05
CA GLN A 224 -0.73 9.37 20.64
C GLN A 224 -2.26 9.23 20.46
N ARG A 225 -2.87 10.27 19.94
CA ARG A 225 -4.33 10.29 19.74
C ARG A 225 -4.58 10.51 18.26
N PHE A 226 -4.95 9.47 17.56
CA PHE A 226 -5.47 9.58 16.20
C PHE A 226 -6.97 9.76 16.27
N GLU A 227 -7.48 10.75 15.56
CA GLU A 227 -8.91 10.92 15.30
C GLU A 227 -9.14 10.67 13.82
N MET A 228 -10.12 9.83 13.50
CA MET A 228 -10.47 9.51 12.13
C MET A 228 -11.89 9.96 11.84
N GLU A 229 -12.06 10.73 10.78
CA GLU A 229 -13.34 11.22 10.31
C GLU A 229 -13.60 10.74 8.88
N ALA A 230 -14.77 10.24 8.65
CA ALA A 230 -15.29 9.94 7.32
C ALA A 230 -16.48 10.86 7.06
N VAL A 231 -16.47 11.56 5.93
CA VAL A 231 -17.49 12.56 5.60
C VAL A 231 -18.08 12.25 4.24
N ASN A 232 -19.35 11.85 4.20
CA ASN A 232 -20.13 11.54 3.00
C ASN A 232 -19.38 10.58 2.04
N ILE A 233 -18.67 9.58 2.60
CA ILE A 233 -17.90 8.65 1.76
C ILE A 233 -18.80 7.74 0.95
N GLU A 234 -18.42 7.56 -0.32
CA GLU A 234 -19.14 6.73 -1.28
C GLU A 234 -18.19 5.73 -1.95
N MET A 235 -18.76 4.60 -2.39
CA MET A 235 -18.00 3.62 -3.15
C MET A 235 -18.82 3.06 -4.30
N THR A 236 -18.39 3.36 -5.51
CA THR A 236 -19.00 2.90 -6.76
C THR A 236 -17.99 2.08 -7.55
N TYR A 237 -18.35 0.86 -7.89
CA TYR A 237 -17.54 -0.02 -8.76
C TYR A 237 -18.13 -0.06 -10.16
N ARG A 238 -17.25 0.06 -11.16
CA ARG A 238 -17.62 -0.14 -12.57
C ARG A 238 -17.30 -1.58 -12.96
N THR A 239 -18.33 -2.37 -13.27
CA THR A 239 -18.20 -3.77 -13.66
C THR A 239 -18.67 -3.98 -15.12
N GLY A 240 -18.00 -4.91 -15.83
CA GLY A 240 -18.30 -5.27 -17.21
C GLY A 240 -17.34 -4.68 -18.23
N LEU A 241 -16.87 -5.56 -19.17
CA LEU A 241 -15.91 -5.18 -20.23
C LEU A 241 -16.59 -4.37 -21.36
N ILE A 242 -17.84 -4.71 -21.72
CA ILE A 242 -18.56 -4.15 -22.85
C ILE A 242 -19.70 -3.21 -22.40
N ARG A 243 -20.45 -3.62 -21.37
CA ARG A 243 -21.49 -2.79 -20.74
C ARG A 243 -21.07 -2.49 -19.31
N LYS A 244 -20.55 -1.28 -19.09
CA LYS A 244 -20.18 -0.79 -17.75
C LYS A 244 -21.44 -0.62 -16.91
N ARG A 245 -21.64 -1.51 -15.91
CA ARG A 245 -22.67 -1.33 -14.88
C ARG A 245 -22.01 -0.69 -13.66
N GLU A 246 -22.58 0.37 -13.15
CA GLU A 246 -22.17 0.98 -11.88
C GLU A 246 -22.88 0.27 -10.73
N LEU A 247 -22.07 -0.24 -9.81
CA LEU A 247 -22.54 -0.86 -8.58
C LEU A 247 -22.12 0.02 -7.41
N ASN A 248 -23.08 0.75 -6.87
CA ASN A 248 -22.85 1.58 -5.69
C ASN A 248 -22.99 0.73 -4.44
N THR A 249 -21.88 0.44 -3.77
CA THR A 249 -21.77 -0.45 -2.62
C THR A 249 -21.74 0.30 -1.28
N MET A 250 -21.53 1.62 -1.28
CA MET A 250 -21.56 2.47 -0.10
C MET A 250 -22.01 3.88 -0.49
N ARG A 251 -22.87 4.48 0.33
CA ARG A 251 -23.58 5.73 0.01
C ARG A 251 -23.55 6.68 1.20
N GLU A 252 -22.91 7.83 1.02
CA GLU A 252 -22.92 8.98 1.93
C GLU A 252 -22.73 8.59 3.41
N VAL A 253 -21.76 7.75 3.70
CA VAL A 253 -21.47 7.34 5.07
C VAL A 253 -20.65 8.43 5.76
N ALA A 254 -21.11 8.87 6.94
CA ALA A 254 -20.39 9.82 7.77
C ALA A 254 -20.27 9.28 9.20
N LEU A 255 -19.06 9.33 9.76
CA LEU A 255 -18.76 8.90 11.13
C LEU A 255 -17.45 9.55 11.61
N SER A 256 -17.29 9.63 12.93
CA SER A 256 -16.04 10.07 13.57
C SER A 256 -15.64 9.07 14.65
N ILE A 257 -14.41 8.58 14.58
CA ILE A 257 -13.82 7.65 15.55
C ILE A 257 -12.70 8.37 16.27
N LYS A 258 -12.81 8.46 17.59
CA LYS A 258 -11.86 9.17 18.43
C LYS A 258 -10.82 8.22 19.05
N PRO A 259 -9.72 8.75 19.59
CA PRO A 259 -8.72 7.96 20.29
C PRO A 259 -9.34 7.13 21.41
N LYS A 260 -8.81 5.93 21.64
CA LYS A 260 -9.27 4.96 22.64
C LYS A 260 -10.63 4.32 22.35
N GLU A 261 -11.21 4.58 21.17
CA GLU A 261 -12.50 3.98 20.84
C GLU A 261 -12.34 2.63 20.15
N PHE A 262 -13.15 1.70 20.61
CA PHE A 262 -13.35 0.39 20.04
C PHE A 262 -14.71 0.37 19.33
N VAL A 263 -14.68 0.23 18.00
CA VAL A 263 -15.85 0.33 17.13
C VAL A 263 -16.15 -1.03 16.51
N ALA A 264 -17.39 -1.52 16.70
CA ALA A 264 -17.89 -2.68 16.01
C ALA A 264 -18.68 -2.25 14.76
N VAL A 265 -18.39 -2.88 13.61
CA VAL A 265 -19.13 -2.69 12.36
C VAL A 265 -19.93 -3.95 12.08
N ILE A 266 -21.26 -3.85 12.14
CA ILE A 266 -22.16 -4.98 11.91
C ILE A 266 -23.16 -4.68 10.78
N GLY A 267 -23.88 -5.70 10.34
CA GLY A 267 -24.87 -5.63 9.27
C GLY A 267 -24.93 -6.92 8.47
N GLY A 268 -25.95 -7.09 7.67
CA GLY A 268 -26.15 -8.30 6.84
C GLY A 268 -25.03 -8.54 5.82
N SER A 269 -25.03 -9.72 5.18
CA SER A 269 -24.11 -10.00 4.08
C SER A 269 -24.34 -9.01 2.93
N GLY A 270 -23.26 -8.50 2.34
CA GLY A 270 -23.35 -7.51 1.25
C GLY A 270 -23.83 -6.11 1.68
N SER A 271 -23.87 -5.80 2.99
CA SER A 271 -24.28 -4.47 3.47
C SER A 271 -23.23 -3.37 3.29
N GLY A 272 -21.99 -3.71 2.90
CA GLY A 272 -20.91 -2.73 2.68
C GLY A 272 -19.89 -2.63 3.81
N LYS A 273 -19.92 -3.48 4.85
CA LYS A 273 -18.99 -3.48 6.01
C LYS A 273 -17.52 -3.52 5.62
N SER A 274 -17.11 -4.55 4.87
CA SER A 274 -15.72 -4.67 4.41
C SER A 274 -15.34 -3.56 3.43
N THR A 275 -16.29 -2.99 2.70
CA THR A 275 -16.08 -1.83 1.82
C THR A 275 -15.77 -0.59 2.65
N LEU A 276 -16.55 -0.34 3.72
CA LEU A 276 -16.29 0.74 4.67
C LEU A 276 -14.91 0.58 5.31
N LEU A 277 -14.60 -0.61 5.82
CA LEU A 277 -13.32 -0.87 6.45
C LEU A 277 -12.13 -0.62 5.51
N ARG A 278 -12.25 -1.04 4.23
CA ARG A 278 -11.23 -0.80 3.20
C ARG A 278 -11.11 0.66 2.77
N ALA A 279 -12.18 1.43 2.84
CA ALA A 279 -12.12 2.87 2.63
C ALA A 279 -11.39 3.55 3.80
N LEU A 280 -11.72 3.20 5.04
CA LEU A 280 -11.10 3.77 6.24
C LEU A 280 -9.62 3.41 6.38
N ASN A 281 -9.18 2.24 5.93
CA ASN A 281 -7.75 1.84 5.99
C ASN A 281 -6.95 2.19 4.73
N GLY A 282 -7.56 2.80 3.72
CA GLY A 282 -6.90 3.21 2.49
C GLY A 282 -6.60 2.09 1.49
N ALA A 283 -7.01 0.83 1.76
CA ALA A 283 -6.85 -0.28 0.82
C ALA A 283 -7.64 -0.05 -0.47
N ASN A 284 -8.84 0.56 -0.36
CA ASN A 284 -9.64 1.03 -1.48
C ASN A 284 -10.05 2.47 -1.20
N ARG A 285 -9.59 3.41 -2.01
CA ARG A 285 -10.02 4.81 -1.87
C ARG A 285 -11.51 4.95 -2.16
N ALA A 286 -12.19 5.75 -1.36
CA ALA A 286 -13.59 6.12 -1.61
C ALA A 286 -13.70 6.86 -2.95
N THR A 287 -14.78 6.61 -3.69
CA THR A 287 -15.04 7.27 -4.99
C THR A 287 -15.66 8.65 -4.82
N GLY A 288 -16.23 8.95 -3.64
CA GLY A 288 -16.76 10.25 -3.25
C GLY A 288 -16.58 10.48 -1.76
N GLY A 289 -16.70 11.73 -1.33
CA GLY A 289 -16.49 12.15 0.05
C GLY A 289 -15.02 12.23 0.44
N GLN A 290 -14.75 12.32 1.75
CA GLN A 290 -13.39 12.48 2.30
C GLN A 290 -13.21 11.61 3.54
N VAL A 291 -12.00 11.08 3.70
CA VAL A 291 -11.53 10.48 4.96
C VAL A 291 -10.39 11.34 5.48
N MET A 292 -10.48 11.74 6.74
CA MET A 292 -9.49 12.60 7.39
C MET A 292 -8.90 11.89 8.62
N ILE A 293 -7.62 12.10 8.88
CA ILE A 293 -6.95 11.73 10.12
C ILE A 293 -6.38 13.00 10.73
N ASN A 294 -6.82 13.33 11.93
CA ASN A 294 -6.43 14.55 12.62
C ASN A 294 -6.63 15.81 11.75
N GLY A 295 -7.79 15.94 11.08
CA GLY A 295 -8.14 17.06 10.21
C GLY A 295 -7.43 17.10 8.85
N ARG A 296 -6.58 16.11 8.50
CA ARG A 296 -5.88 16.05 7.20
C ARG A 296 -6.48 14.99 6.31
N ASP A 297 -6.55 15.27 5.00
CA ASP A 297 -6.96 14.27 4.03
C ASP A 297 -6.05 13.03 4.11
N PHE A 298 -6.68 11.89 4.39
CA PHE A 298 -6.00 10.63 4.59
C PHE A 298 -5.38 10.08 3.29
N TYR A 299 -6.10 10.21 2.19
CA TYR A 299 -5.66 9.62 0.92
C TYR A 299 -4.54 10.41 0.26
N GLU A 300 -4.51 11.73 0.44
CA GLU A 300 -3.42 12.58 -0.03
C GLU A 300 -2.14 12.35 0.78
N ASN A 301 -2.31 12.07 2.07
CA ASN A 301 -1.21 11.85 3.01
C ASN A 301 -1.01 10.37 3.39
N TYR A 302 -1.47 9.44 2.53
CA TYR A 302 -1.49 8.00 2.84
C TYR A 302 -0.12 7.45 3.27
N GLU A 303 0.97 7.88 2.61
CA GLU A 303 2.33 7.42 2.93
C GLU A 303 2.76 7.77 4.37
N LEU A 304 2.22 8.85 4.93
CA LEU A 304 2.49 9.29 6.30
C LEU A 304 1.79 8.37 7.32
N TYR A 305 0.57 7.94 7.02
CA TYR A 305 -0.24 7.13 7.93
C TYR A 305 -0.07 5.62 7.74
N GLN A 306 0.43 5.20 6.58
CA GLN A 306 0.62 3.79 6.24
C GLN A 306 1.36 2.97 7.32
N PRO A 307 2.44 3.46 7.96
CA PRO A 307 3.17 2.69 8.97
C PRO A 307 2.39 2.43 10.26
N ILE A 308 1.39 3.25 10.57
CA ILE A 308 0.58 3.16 11.79
C ILE A 308 -0.74 2.44 11.60
N ILE A 309 -1.02 1.96 10.38
CA ILE A 309 -2.23 1.21 10.07
C ILE A 309 -1.93 -0.29 10.15
N GLY A 310 -2.71 -1.01 10.96
CA GLY A 310 -2.80 -2.47 10.95
C GLY A 310 -4.09 -2.91 10.27
N TYR A 311 -4.01 -3.91 9.40
CA TYR A 311 -5.18 -4.47 8.73
C TYR A 311 -5.16 -5.99 8.73
N VAL A 312 -6.15 -6.59 9.37
CA VAL A 312 -6.38 -8.04 9.35
C VAL A 312 -7.58 -8.34 8.45
N PRO A 313 -7.39 -8.92 7.27
CA PRO A 313 -8.47 -9.25 6.35
C PRO A 313 -9.26 -10.47 6.82
N GLN A 314 -10.44 -10.69 6.20
CA GLN A 314 -11.33 -11.81 6.49
C GLN A 314 -10.65 -13.16 6.24
N THR A 315 -9.93 -13.32 5.13
CA THR A 315 -9.15 -14.53 4.84
C THR A 315 -7.77 -14.44 5.45
N ASP A 316 -7.31 -15.51 6.08
CA ASP A 316 -5.98 -15.54 6.67
C ASP A 316 -4.91 -15.50 5.59
N ILE A 317 -4.10 -14.44 5.61
CA ILE A 317 -3.03 -14.23 4.66
C ILE A 317 -1.70 -14.61 5.34
N VAL A 318 -1.49 -15.90 5.52
CA VAL A 318 -0.27 -16.47 6.11
C VAL A 318 0.27 -17.58 5.22
N GLN A 319 1.54 -17.93 5.37
CA GLN A 319 2.16 -18.99 4.60
C GLN A 319 2.12 -20.31 5.35
N ASP A 320 1.33 -21.27 4.88
CA ASP A 320 1.10 -22.57 5.52
C ASP A 320 2.39 -23.41 5.69
N SER A 321 3.37 -23.21 4.83
CA SER A 321 4.64 -23.95 4.83
C SER A 321 5.69 -23.40 5.80
N LEU A 322 5.46 -22.24 6.42
CA LEU A 322 6.34 -21.70 7.46
C LEU A 322 5.87 -22.09 8.87
N THR A 323 6.79 -22.05 9.84
CA THR A 323 6.37 -22.10 11.26
C THR A 323 5.77 -20.75 11.67
N VAL A 324 5.04 -20.73 12.78
CA VAL A 324 4.53 -19.50 13.37
C VAL A 324 5.68 -18.51 13.58
N TYR A 325 6.75 -18.96 14.24
CA TYR A 325 7.93 -18.13 14.48
C TYR A 325 8.56 -17.60 13.19
N GLN A 326 8.80 -18.45 12.17
CA GLN A 326 9.36 -18.02 10.90
C GLN A 326 8.50 -16.96 10.21
N SER A 327 7.16 -17.11 10.26
CA SER A 327 6.24 -16.14 9.69
C SER A 327 6.37 -14.77 10.36
N LEU A 328 6.51 -14.76 11.69
CA LEU A 328 6.71 -13.52 12.46
C LEU A 328 8.10 -12.93 12.23
N VAL A 329 9.16 -13.73 12.14
CA VAL A 329 10.52 -13.26 11.86
C VAL A 329 10.61 -12.57 10.49
N PHE A 330 10.09 -13.20 9.43
CA PHE A 330 10.10 -12.58 8.10
C PHE A 330 9.23 -11.32 8.07
N GLY A 331 8.07 -11.35 8.73
CA GLY A 331 7.23 -10.16 8.89
C GLY A 331 7.93 -9.02 9.61
N ALA A 332 8.62 -9.32 10.72
CA ALA A 332 9.37 -8.34 11.51
C ALA A 332 10.56 -7.76 10.73
N ARG A 333 11.33 -8.59 10.02
CA ARG A 333 12.48 -8.13 9.21
C ARG A 333 12.07 -7.21 8.05
N LEU A 334 10.91 -7.46 7.43
CA LEU A 334 10.37 -6.60 6.37
C LEU A 334 9.83 -5.28 6.93
N ARG A 335 9.18 -5.34 8.11
CA ARG A 335 8.53 -4.18 8.72
C ARG A 335 9.52 -3.27 9.47
N PHE A 336 10.54 -3.87 10.09
CA PHE A 336 11.56 -3.22 10.92
C PHE A 336 12.99 -3.49 10.41
N PRO A 337 13.33 -3.10 9.18
CA PRO A 337 14.62 -3.47 8.56
C PRO A 337 15.83 -2.94 9.31
N ASN A 338 15.71 -1.82 10.00
CA ASN A 338 16.79 -1.12 10.70
C ASN A 338 16.83 -1.40 12.20
N GLU A 339 15.91 -2.21 12.74
CA GLU A 339 15.95 -2.60 14.15
C GLU A 339 16.95 -3.74 14.38
N PRO A 340 17.64 -3.76 15.55
CA PRO A 340 18.44 -4.90 15.97
C PRO A 340 17.61 -6.18 16.10
N GLU A 341 18.24 -7.32 15.93
CA GLU A 341 17.55 -8.62 16.00
C GLU A 341 16.92 -8.87 17.37
N ALA A 342 17.62 -8.49 18.45
CA ALA A 342 17.11 -8.61 19.80
C ALA A 342 15.80 -7.82 20.04
N SER A 343 15.69 -6.62 19.47
CA SER A 343 14.47 -5.81 19.57
C SER A 343 13.30 -6.46 18.79
N ARG A 344 13.58 -6.99 17.61
CA ARG A 344 12.58 -7.73 16.82
C ARG A 344 12.12 -8.99 17.53
N GLU A 345 13.05 -9.71 18.18
CA GLU A 345 12.74 -10.92 18.96
C GLU A 345 11.82 -10.58 20.14
N GLN A 346 12.11 -9.52 20.91
CA GLN A 346 11.24 -9.08 22.00
C GLN A 346 9.81 -8.78 21.54
N ARG A 347 9.65 -8.17 20.33
CA ARG A 347 8.33 -7.92 19.74
C ARG A 347 7.61 -9.22 19.39
N ILE A 348 8.34 -10.19 18.84
CA ILE A 348 7.79 -11.49 18.47
C ILE A 348 7.32 -12.24 19.73
N GLU A 349 8.17 -12.35 20.76
CA GLU A 349 7.81 -13.03 21.99
C GLU A 349 6.63 -12.37 22.72
N ARG A 350 6.56 -11.03 22.69
CA ARG A 350 5.42 -10.28 23.24
C ARG A 350 4.10 -10.67 22.58
N VAL A 351 4.05 -10.66 21.22
CA VAL A 351 2.79 -10.99 20.52
C VAL A 351 2.45 -12.47 20.60
N LEU A 352 3.46 -13.37 20.66
CA LEU A 352 3.23 -14.80 20.90
C LEU A 352 2.55 -15.03 22.25
N SER A 353 3.03 -14.36 23.30
CA SER A 353 2.44 -14.45 24.63
C SER A 353 1.04 -13.83 24.69
N GLN A 354 0.86 -12.62 24.10
CA GLN A 354 -0.43 -11.91 24.09
C GLN A 354 -1.56 -12.69 23.41
N LEU A 355 -1.21 -13.47 22.37
CA LEU A 355 -2.19 -14.21 21.59
C LEU A 355 -2.18 -15.72 21.88
N GLU A 356 -1.56 -16.14 22.98
CA GLU A 356 -1.47 -17.56 23.40
C GLU A 356 -0.95 -18.46 22.27
N LEU A 357 0.10 -18.01 21.58
CA LEU A 357 0.75 -18.74 20.48
C LEU A 357 2.12 -19.31 20.85
N SER A 358 2.59 -19.12 22.09
CA SER A 358 3.92 -19.55 22.54
C SER A 358 4.13 -21.07 22.37
N ASP A 359 3.15 -21.90 22.71
CA ASP A 359 3.21 -23.36 22.58
C ASP A 359 3.18 -23.83 21.10
N PHE A 360 2.79 -22.95 20.20
CA PHE A 360 2.71 -23.23 18.77
C PHE A 360 3.84 -22.61 17.96
N ARG A 361 4.83 -22.00 18.64
CA ARG A 361 5.94 -21.24 18.05
C ARG A 361 6.61 -21.95 16.87
N ASP A 362 6.95 -23.22 17.06
CA ASP A 362 7.68 -24.03 16.06
C ASP A 362 6.76 -24.91 15.21
N ARG A 363 5.44 -24.82 15.42
CA ARG A 363 4.46 -25.56 14.61
C ARG A 363 4.27 -24.89 13.26
N LEU A 364 4.11 -25.70 12.19
CA LEU A 364 3.74 -25.22 10.86
C LEU A 364 2.38 -24.53 10.89
N VAL A 365 2.28 -23.36 10.26
CA VAL A 365 1.02 -22.63 10.16
C VAL A 365 -0.06 -23.48 9.50
N GLY A 366 0.28 -24.27 8.47
CA GLY A 366 -0.65 -25.16 7.80
C GLY A 366 -1.26 -26.26 8.69
N ARG A 367 -0.64 -26.57 9.84
CA ARG A 367 -1.12 -27.58 10.81
C ARG A 367 -1.90 -26.97 11.98
N LEU A 368 -2.12 -25.67 11.97
CA LEU A 368 -2.89 -24.95 12.96
C LEU A 368 -4.40 -25.06 12.68
N SER A 369 -5.21 -24.95 13.73
CA SER A 369 -6.66 -24.75 13.57
C SER A 369 -6.94 -23.39 12.91
N GLY A 370 -8.14 -23.19 12.35
CA GLY A 370 -8.54 -21.91 11.75
C GLY A 370 -8.36 -20.75 12.73
N GLY A 371 -8.78 -20.91 13.99
CA GLY A 371 -8.62 -19.88 15.01
C GLY A 371 -7.15 -19.57 15.34
N GLN A 372 -6.29 -20.60 15.39
CA GLN A 372 -4.84 -20.41 15.60
C GLN A 372 -4.20 -19.68 14.42
N LYS A 373 -4.55 -20.03 13.15
CA LYS A 373 -4.09 -19.31 11.96
C LYS A 373 -4.51 -17.84 11.99
N LYS A 374 -5.74 -17.57 12.42
CA LYS A 374 -6.25 -16.21 12.58
C LYS A 374 -5.43 -15.42 13.59
N ARG A 375 -5.11 -16.01 14.74
CA ARG A 375 -4.25 -15.40 15.75
C ARG A 375 -2.84 -15.10 15.20
N VAL A 376 -2.26 -15.94 14.34
CA VAL A 376 -0.98 -15.66 13.66
C VAL A 376 -1.12 -14.47 12.72
N SER A 377 -2.22 -14.36 11.98
CA SER A 377 -2.48 -13.20 11.12
C SER A 377 -2.61 -11.90 11.92
N ILE A 378 -3.25 -11.95 13.07
CA ILE A 378 -3.36 -10.84 14.02
C ILE A 378 -1.99 -10.49 14.62
N ALA A 379 -1.18 -11.49 15.01
CA ALA A 379 0.16 -11.30 15.56
C ALA A 379 1.07 -10.49 14.62
N LEU A 380 1.01 -10.80 13.32
CA LEU A 380 1.76 -10.07 12.28
C LEU A 380 1.43 -8.58 12.23
N GLU A 381 0.19 -8.21 12.53
CA GLU A 381 -0.21 -6.80 12.55
C GLU A 381 0.08 -6.14 13.91
N LEU A 382 -0.16 -6.86 15.02
CA LEU A 382 0.06 -6.33 16.37
C LEU A 382 1.54 -6.09 16.71
N MET A 383 2.48 -6.82 16.08
CA MET A 383 3.92 -6.54 16.24
C MET A 383 4.28 -5.07 16.00
N ALA A 384 3.50 -4.38 15.15
CA ALA A 384 3.73 -2.99 14.81
C ALA A 384 3.10 -2.00 15.81
N GLU A 385 2.31 -2.47 16.77
CA GLU A 385 1.54 -1.61 17.69
C GLU A 385 0.81 -0.50 16.91
N PRO A 386 -0.07 -0.85 15.96
CA PRO A 386 -0.65 0.11 15.03
C PRO A 386 -1.54 1.11 15.77
N GLY A 387 -1.42 2.41 15.46
CA GLY A 387 -2.28 3.46 16.01
C GLY A 387 -3.74 3.32 15.56
N LEU A 388 -3.94 2.74 14.37
CA LEU A 388 -5.23 2.47 13.73
C LEU A 388 -5.28 0.98 13.35
N LEU A 389 -6.12 0.20 14.00
CA LEU A 389 -6.26 -1.24 13.76
C LEU A 389 -7.62 -1.56 13.18
N PHE A 390 -7.63 -2.13 11.99
CA PHE A 390 -8.82 -2.55 11.27
C PHE A 390 -8.84 -4.06 11.11
N MET A 391 -9.94 -4.70 11.48
CA MET A 391 -10.09 -6.16 11.38
C MET A 391 -11.40 -6.54 10.70
N ASP A 392 -11.31 -7.40 9.70
CA ASP A 392 -12.47 -7.91 8.96
C ASP A 392 -12.77 -9.34 9.41
N GLU A 393 -13.80 -9.52 10.23
CA GLU A 393 -14.25 -10.78 10.82
C GLU A 393 -13.14 -11.57 11.55
N PRO A 394 -12.48 -10.95 12.54
CA PRO A 394 -11.34 -11.60 13.23
C PRO A 394 -11.76 -12.82 14.05
N SER A 395 -13.01 -12.91 14.49
CA SER A 395 -13.56 -14.01 15.29
C SER A 395 -14.17 -15.15 14.46
N SER A 396 -14.14 -15.04 13.13
CA SER A 396 -14.68 -16.09 12.27
C SER A 396 -13.94 -17.41 12.49
N GLY A 397 -14.70 -18.47 12.89
CA GLY A 397 -14.15 -19.79 13.19
C GLY A 397 -13.52 -19.94 14.58
N LEU A 398 -13.69 -18.95 15.48
CA LEU A 398 -13.36 -19.07 16.89
C LEU A 398 -14.56 -19.63 17.68
N ASP A 399 -14.28 -20.35 18.76
CA ASP A 399 -15.29 -20.64 19.76
C ASP A 399 -15.65 -19.40 20.58
N PRO A 400 -16.82 -19.38 21.27
CA PRO A 400 -17.28 -18.20 22.00
C PRO A 400 -16.33 -17.70 23.10
N GLY A 401 -15.56 -18.59 23.72
CA GLY A 401 -14.60 -18.23 24.75
C GLY A 401 -13.39 -17.50 24.17
N LEU A 402 -12.86 -18.01 23.06
CA LEU A 402 -11.75 -17.37 22.34
C LEU A 402 -12.18 -16.05 21.69
N ASP A 403 -13.43 -15.94 21.17
CA ASP A 403 -13.98 -14.68 20.67
C ASP A 403 -14.00 -13.62 21.78
N LYS A 404 -14.48 -13.96 22.96
CA LYS A 404 -14.51 -13.07 24.12
C LYS A 404 -13.10 -12.62 24.52
N SER A 405 -12.17 -13.56 24.68
CA SER A 405 -10.78 -13.27 25.05
C SER A 405 -10.13 -12.31 24.05
N MET A 406 -10.35 -12.54 22.74
CA MET A 406 -9.83 -11.66 21.71
C MET A 406 -10.46 -10.26 21.76
N MET A 407 -11.77 -10.15 21.94
CA MET A 407 -12.45 -8.86 22.05
C MET A 407 -11.98 -8.06 23.29
N GLU A 408 -11.69 -8.75 24.40
CA GLU A 408 -11.09 -8.15 25.60
C GLU A 408 -9.66 -7.63 25.34
N GLU A 409 -8.83 -8.38 24.60
CA GLU A 409 -7.50 -7.90 24.21
C GLU A 409 -7.57 -6.67 23.28
N LEU A 410 -8.49 -6.67 22.33
CA LEU A 410 -8.75 -5.50 21.48
C LEU A 410 -9.24 -4.29 22.29
N ARG A 411 -10.07 -4.51 23.31
CA ARG A 411 -10.49 -3.46 24.24
C ARG A 411 -9.29 -2.87 25.01
N LYS A 412 -8.40 -3.74 25.52
CA LYS A 412 -7.16 -3.30 26.19
C LYS A 412 -6.29 -2.46 25.25
N LEU A 413 -6.17 -2.87 23.99
CA LEU A 413 -5.44 -2.12 22.97
C LEU A 413 -6.05 -0.73 22.75
N ALA A 414 -7.37 -0.65 22.57
CA ALA A 414 -8.06 0.63 22.44
C ALA A 414 -7.83 1.52 23.66
N ASN A 415 -7.92 0.98 24.90
CA ASN A 415 -7.68 1.74 26.13
C ASN A 415 -6.27 2.35 26.21
N ARG A 416 -5.28 1.75 25.53
CA ARG A 416 -3.91 2.29 25.45
C ARG A 416 -3.78 3.49 24.51
N GLY A 417 -4.84 3.89 23.81
CA GLY A 417 -4.86 5.08 22.95
C GLY A 417 -5.11 4.79 21.47
N HIS A 418 -5.18 3.50 21.08
CA HIS A 418 -5.39 3.10 19.69
C HIS A 418 -6.86 3.25 19.27
N ILE A 419 -7.09 3.44 17.97
CA ILE A 419 -8.40 3.23 17.35
C ILE A 419 -8.48 1.77 16.92
N VAL A 420 -9.53 1.07 17.32
CA VAL A 420 -9.80 -0.31 16.92
C VAL A 420 -11.16 -0.37 16.23
N ALA A 421 -11.21 -0.81 14.98
CA ALA A 421 -12.45 -1.00 14.22
C ALA A 421 -12.54 -2.46 13.74
N VAL A 422 -13.60 -3.15 14.15
CA VAL A 422 -13.79 -4.58 13.89
C VAL A 422 -15.10 -4.81 13.16
N VAL A 423 -15.06 -5.46 12.01
CA VAL A 423 -16.26 -6.04 11.39
C VAL A 423 -16.54 -7.38 12.06
N THR A 424 -17.73 -7.58 12.56
CA THR A 424 -18.14 -8.84 13.18
C THR A 424 -19.56 -9.24 12.78
N HIS A 425 -19.83 -10.53 12.80
CA HIS A 425 -21.17 -11.10 12.69
C HIS A 425 -21.68 -11.59 14.05
N THR A 426 -20.80 -11.78 15.01
CA THR A 426 -21.18 -12.18 16.36
C THR A 426 -21.66 -10.98 17.15
N THR A 427 -22.80 -11.12 17.79
CA THR A 427 -23.40 -10.08 18.63
C THR A 427 -23.10 -10.24 20.12
N LEU A 428 -22.45 -11.36 20.50
CA LEU A 428 -22.26 -11.75 21.91
C LEU A 428 -21.40 -10.78 22.72
N ASN A 429 -20.37 -10.19 22.10
CA ASN A 429 -19.38 -9.37 22.80
C ASN A 429 -19.40 -7.89 22.33
N ILE A 430 -20.48 -7.44 21.66
CA ILE A 430 -20.62 -6.06 21.15
C ILE A 430 -20.57 -5.03 22.28
N GLU A 431 -20.99 -5.40 23.48
CA GLU A 431 -21.01 -4.49 24.65
C GLU A 431 -19.60 -4.07 25.11
N LEU A 432 -18.55 -4.80 24.69
CA LEU A 432 -17.16 -4.40 24.93
C LEU A 432 -16.73 -3.21 24.06
N CYS A 433 -17.51 -2.91 23.01
CA CYS A 433 -17.24 -1.80 22.12
C CYS A 433 -17.87 -0.50 22.64
N ASP A 434 -17.22 0.64 22.36
CA ASP A 434 -17.76 1.96 22.69
C ASP A 434 -18.85 2.37 21.71
N PHE A 435 -18.65 2.01 20.43
CA PHE A 435 -19.57 2.39 19.35
C PHE A 435 -19.90 1.21 18.44
N LEU A 436 -21.10 1.25 17.96
CA LEU A 436 -21.67 0.34 16.98
C LEU A 436 -21.98 1.10 15.68
N VAL A 437 -21.41 0.63 14.57
CA VAL A 437 -21.78 1.04 13.21
C VAL A 437 -22.68 -0.04 12.63
N PHE A 438 -23.92 0.30 12.29
CA PHE A 438 -24.81 -0.65 11.60
C PHE A 438 -24.95 -0.25 10.12
N MET A 439 -24.55 -1.17 9.24
CA MET A 439 -24.61 -0.99 7.79
C MET A 439 -25.72 -1.83 7.17
N ALA A 440 -26.51 -1.24 6.29
CA ALA A 440 -27.54 -1.94 5.52
C ALA A 440 -27.52 -1.49 4.06
N ARG A 441 -27.33 -2.42 3.12
CA ARG A 441 -27.35 -2.16 1.65
C ARG A 441 -26.55 -0.94 1.21
N GLY A 442 -25.39 -0.71 1.84
CA GLY A 442 -24.50 0.41 1.55
C GLY A 442 -24.83 1.70 2.30
N TYR A 443 -25.86 1.73 3.12
CA TYR A 443 -26.22 2.86 3.96
C TYR A 443 -25.75 2.68 5.39
N LEU A 444 -25.37 3.79 6.04
CA LEU A 444 -25.21 3.86 7.48
C LEU A 444 -26.58 4.06 8.11
N VAL A 445 -27.07 3.09 8.85
CA VAL A 445 -28.39 3.14 9.48
C VAL A 445 -28.35 3.37 10.99
N TYR A 446 -27.17 3.25 11.59
CA TYR A 446 -26.92 3.63 12.97
C TYR A 446 -25.42 3.82 13.25
N PHE A 447 -25.08 4.82 14.05
CA PHE A 447 -23.79 5.01 14.69
C PHE A 447 -23.99 5.60 16.07
N GLY A 448 -23.55 4.88 17.09
CA GLY A 448 -23.73 5.28 18.48
C GLY A 448 -23.35 4.15 19.45
N PRO A 449 -23.55 4.34 20.77
CA PRO A 449 -23.29 3.30 21.77
C PRO A 449 -24.14 2.04 21.51
N PRO A 450 -23.60 0.82 21.77
CA PRO A 450 -24.33 -0.44 21.52
C PRO A 450 -25.74 -0.47 22.11
N LYS A 451 -25.90 -0.08 23.39
CA LYS A 451 -27.21 -0.04 24.05
C LYS A 451 -28.21 0.89 23.36
N GLY A 452 -27.75 2.04 22.87
CA GLY A 452 -28.59 2.97 22.14
C GLY A 452 -29.12 2.44 20.81
N ALA A 453 -28.46 1.41 20.22
CA ALA A 453 -28.96 0.75 19.03
C ALA A 453 -30.25 -0.03 19.33
N LEU A 454 -30.34 -0.70 20.47
CA LEU A 454 -31.53 -1.43 20.87
C LEU A 454 -32.73 -0.48 20.98
N ASP A 455 -32.52 0.69 21.60
CA ASP A 455 -33.58 1.73 21.75
C ASP A 455 -33.96 2.33 20.39
N PHE A 456 -32.98 2.68 19.55
CA PHE A 456 -33.21 3.28 18.23
C PHE A 456 -34.02 2.38 17.31
N PHE A 457 -33.68 1.07 17.28
CA PHE A 457 -34.39 0.10 16.47
C PHE A 457 -35.64 -0.46 17.19
N GLY A 458 -35.82 -0.19 18.48
CA GLY A 458 -36.88 -0.77 19.32
C GLY A 458 -36.73 -2.29 19.49
N ALA A 459 -35.51 -2.82 19.43
CA ALA A 459 -35.20 -4.24 19.45
C ALA A 459 -34.86 -4.71 20.88
N ARG A 460 -35.10 -5.98 21.17
CA ARG A 460 -34.81 -6.60 22.47
C ARG A 460 -33.37 -7.02 22.58
N ASP A 461 -32.82 -7.44 21.45
CA ASP A 461 -31.42 -7.88 21.30
C ASP A 461 -30.87 -7.48 19.94
N TYR A 462 -29.54 -7.59 19.79
CA TYR A 462 -28.86 -7.20 18.56
C TYR A 462 -29.20 -8.09 17.35
N SER A 463 -29.64 -9.32 17.55
CA SER A 463 -30.05 -10.23 16.47
C SER A 463 -31.39 -9.77 15.87
N GLU A 464 -32.30 -9.28 16.68
CA GLU A 464 -33.61 -8.76 16.23
C GLU A 464 -33.44 -7.54 15.32
N ILE A 465 -32.38 -6.72 15.51
CA ILE A 465 -32.10 -5.57 14.65
C ILE A 465 -31.95 -5.97 13.18
N TYR A 466 -31.33 -7.12 12.88
CA TYR A 466 -31.17 -7.61 11.51
C TYR A 466 -32.52 -7.84 10.81
N ASN A 467 -33.52 -8.34 11.54
CA ASN A 467 -34.87 -8.56 11.00
C ASN A 467 -35.61 -7.23 10.81
N ARG A 468 -35.46 -6.30 11.75
CA ARG A 468 -36.13 -4.99 11.71
C ARG A 468 -35.65 -4.11 10.59
N VAL A 469 -34.35 -4.12 10.30
CA VAL A 469 -33.73 -3.32 9.21
C VAL A 469 -34.21 -3.79 7.82
N GLN A 470 -34.75 -5.01 7.69
CA GLN A 470 -35.35 -5.50 6.45
C GLN A 470 -36.77 -4.97 6.21
N GLN A 471 -37.37 -4.35 7.20
CA GLN A 471 -38.71 -3.76 7.17
C GLN A 471 -38.61 -2.23 7.22
N SER A 472 -39.65 -1.51 6.85
CA SER A 472 -39.67 -0.06 7.06
C SER A 472 -39.66 0.28 8.55
N PRO A 473 -39.10 1.45 8.95
CA PRO A 473 -39.06 1.89 10.33
C PRO A 473 -40.44 1.94 10.98
N GLU A 474 -41.46 2.34 10.23
CA GLU A 474 -42.83 2.47 10.68
C GLU A 474 -43.44 1.10 11.04
N VAL A 475 -43.27 0.11 10.16
CA VAL A 475 -43.76 -1.28 10.38
C VAL A 475 -43.02 -1.94 11.54
N ALA A 476 -41.71 -1.73 11.64
CA ALA A 476 -40.88 -2.30 12.70
C ALA A 476 -41.30 -1.77 14.10
N HIS A 477 -41.60 -0.47 14.21
CA HIS A 477 -42.04 0.11 15.45
C HIS A 477 -43.48 -0.25 15.84
N GLN A 478 -44.41 -0.35 14.87
CA GLN A 478 -45.77 -0.84 15.15
C GLN A 478 -45.74 -2.28 15.66
N GLN A 479 -44.90 -3.15 15.11
CA GLN A 479 -44.76 -4.52 15.61
C GLN A 479 -44.21 -4.56 17.04
N ALA A 480 -43.26 -3.66 17.40
CA ALA A 480 -42.76 -3.53 18.77
C ALA A 480 -43.86 -3.07 19.75
N ALA A 481 -44.67 -2.06 19.36
CA ALA A 481 -45.77 -1.56 20.17
C ALA A 481 -46.87 -2.62 20.34
N ASN A 482 -47.23 -3.32 19.28
CA ASN A 482 -48.24 -4.37 19.32
C ASN A 482 -47.78 -5.60 20.15
N MET A 483 -46.50 -5.99 20.12
CA MET A 483 -45.99 -7.03 21.00
C MET A 483 -46.03 -6.63 22.49
N THR A 484 -45.82 -5.37 22.80
CA THR A 484 -45.97 -4.85 24.17
C THR A 484 -47.46 -4.84 24.62
N MET A 485 -48.39 -4.61 23.68
CA MET A 485 -49.82 -4.65 23.95
C MET A 485 -50.42 -6.06 24.02
N VAL A 486 -49.81 -7.07 23.30
CA VAL A 486 -50.33 -8.45 23.34
C VAL A 486 -50.11 -9.13 24.71
N PHE A 487 -49.22 -8.61 25.54
CA PHE A 487 -49.21 -9.02 26.97
C PHE A 487 -50.39 -8.47 27.80
N ASN A 488 -51.15 -7.48 27.25
CA ASN A 488 -52.24 -6.86 27.95
C ASN A 488 -53.65 -6.94 27.32
N ALA A 489 -53.78 -7.48 26.08
CA ALA A 489 -55.13 -7.66 25.51
C ALA A 489 -55.15 -8.67 24.36
N ALA A 490 -55.75 -9.81 24.59
CA ALA A 490 -56.29 -10.64 23.51
C ALA A 490 -57.45 -9.88 22.83
N SER A 491 -57.36 -9.72 21.52
CA SER A 491 -58.41 -9.27 20.59
C SER A 491 -58.27 -7.82 20.09
N ALA A 492 -57.73 -7.71 18.89
CA ALA A 492 -58.21 -6.84 17.80
C ALA A 492 -57.53 -7.18 16.49
N SER A 493 -58.25 -7.85 15.61
CA SER A 493 -57.91 -8.08 14.22
C SER A 493 -57.97 -6.79 13.42
N GLY A 494 -56.85 -6.23 13.14
CA GLY A 494 -56.68 -5.15 12.16
C GLY A 494 -55.63 -5.55 11.16
N ALA A 495 -56.02 -6.01 9.97
CA ALA A 495 -55.13 -6.33 8.88
C ALA A 495 -54.45 -5.04 8.38
N VAL A 496 -53.25 -4.79 8.82
CA VAL A 496 -52.36 -3.79 8.19
C VAL A 496 -51.83 -4.42 6.90
N SER A 497 -52.13 -3.83 5.76
CA SER A 497 -51.58 -4.21 4.46
C SER A 497 -50.06 -4.19 4.50
N LYS A 498 -49.38 -5.33 4.41
CA LYS A 498 -47.95 -5.47 4.29
C LYS A 498 -47.51 -4.96 2.93
N GLU A 499 -47.25 -3.68 2.82
CA GLU A 499 -46.56 -3.14 1.67
C GLU A 499 -45.16 -3.77 1.62
N LYS A 500 -44.90 -4.68 0.67
CA LYS A 500 -43.61 -5.31 0.43
C LYS A 500 -42.68 -4.27 -0.17
N ILE A 501 -42.05 -3.45 0.66
CA ILE A 501 -40.96 -2.59 0.20
C ILE A 501 -39.70 -3.42 -0.06
N SER A 502 -38.89 -2.98 -1.03
CA SER A 502 -37.60 -3.64 -1.29
C SER A 502 -36.66 -3.44 -0.09
N ALA A 503 -35.80 -4.44 0.18
CA ALA A 503 -34.81 -4.34 1.27
C ALA A 503 -33.89 -3.12 1.10
N GLN A 504 -33.71 -2.62 -0.11
CA GLN A 504 -32.92 -1.41 -0.37
C GLN A 504 -33.68 -0.16 0.05
N GLU A 505 -34.95 -0.10 -0.22
CA GLU A 505 -35.79 1.02 0.19
C GLU A 505 -35.97 1.07 1.72
N ALA A 506 -36.11 -0.08 2.36
CA ALA A 506 -36.12 -0.17 3.82
C ALA A 506 -34.82 0.37 4.44
N ALA A 507 -33.66 -0.03 3.91
CA ALA A 507 -32.37 0.48 4.38
C ALA A 507 -32.21 1.98 4.17
N LYS A 508 -32.70 2.53 3.06
CA LYS A 508 -32.69 3.96 2.79
C LYS A 508 -33.56 4.74 3.81
N ARG A 509 -34.79 4.28 4.08
CA ARG A 509 -35.68 4.90 5.10
C ARG A 509 -35.08 4.87 6.51
N TRP A 510 -34.39 3.76 6.88
CA TRP A 510 -33.66 3.70 8.14
C TRP A 510 -32.50 4.69 8.19
N ALA A 511 -31.76 4.86 7.09
CA ALA A 511 -30.69 5.85 7.01
C ALA A 511 -31.22 7.29 7.12
N GLU A 512 -32.33 7.59 6.47
CA GLU A 512 -33.03 8.90 6.58
C GLU A 512 -33.49 9.15 8.01
N LYS A 513 -34.13 8.17 8.67
CA LYS A 513 -34.51 8.22 10.07
C LYS A 513 -33.31 8.46 10.98
N PHE A 514 -32.18 7.74 10.72
CA PHE A 514 -30.98 7.95 11.50
C PHE A 514 -30.43 9.37 11.34
N ARG A 515 -30.38 9.91 10.12
CA ARG A 515 -29.88 11.27 9.84
C ARG A 515 -30.68 12.37 10.56
N THR A 516 -31.96 12.13 10.82
CA THR A 516 -32.84 13.07 11.54
C THR A 516 -32.86 12.82 13.04
N SER A 517 -32.24 11.78 13.55
CA SER A 517 -32.26 11.40 14.97
C SER A 517 -31.26 12.21 15.81
N ASP A 518 -31.51 12.24 17.11
CA ASP A 518 -30.59 12.80 18.11
C ASP A 518 -29.25 12.04 18.15
N TYR A 519 -29.26 10.73 17.81
CA TYR A 519 -28.05 9.94 17.72
C TYR A 519 -27.10 10.47 16.62
N TYR A 520 -27.63 10.81 15.46
CA TYR A 520 -26.82 11.40 14.39
C TYR A 520 -26.30 12.79 14.76
N ALA A 521 -27.15 13.63 15.40
CA ALA A 521 -26.73 14.94 15.86
C ALA A 521 -25.59 14.83 16.89
N LYS A 522 -25.73 13.92 17.87
CA LYS A 522 -24.79 13.76 18.97
C LYS A 522 -23.51 13.01 18.58
N PHE A 523 -23.63 11.91 17.84
CA PHE A 523 -22.49 11.00 17.60
C PHE A 523 -21.84 11.16 16.22
N VAL A 524 -22.50 11.86 15.27
CA VAL A 524 -21.90 12.21 13.97
C VAL A 524 -21.60 13.71 13.91
N LYS A 525 -22.64 14.57 13.85
CA LYS A 525 -22.45 16.00 13.60
C LYS A 525 -21.60 16.70 14.67
N ALA A 526 -21.90 16.46 15.96
CA ALA A 526 -21.18 17.11 17.05
C ALA A 526 -19.74 16.62 17.22
N ARG A 527 -19.41 15.46 16.63
CA ARG A 527 -18.07 14.85 16.75
C ARG A 527 -17.16 15.17 15.59
N LEU A 528 -17.70 15.58 14.45
CA LEU A 528 -16.91 16.02 13.30
C LEU A 528 -16.29 17.39 13.56
N GLY A 529 -15.02 17.56 13.23
CA GLY A 529 -14.34 18.85 13.25
C GLY A 529 -14.97 19.85 12.27
N GLN A 530 -14.50 21.10 12.29
CA GLN A 530 -15.06 22.16 11.44
C GLN A 530 -15.09 21.78 9.96
N GLN A 531 -13.99 21.23 9.44
CA GLN A 531 -13.90 20.77 8.04
C GLN A 531 -14.88 19.64 7.74
N GLY A 532 -15.04 18.68 8.66
CA GLY A 532 -16.02 17.61 8.52
C GLY A 532 -17.45 18.10 8.50
N GLN A 533 -17.79 19.10 9.33
CA GLN A 533 -19.10 19.74 9.36
C GLN A 533 -19.40 20.52 8.07
N GLU A 534 -18.41 21.21 7.51
CA GLU A 534 -18.51 21.89 6.22
C GLU A 534 -18.68 20.89 5.07
N GLY A 535 -17.92 19.78 5.08
CA GLY A 535 -18.06 18.70 4.13
C GLY A 535 -19.44 18.03 4.12
N LEU A 536 -20.10 17.94 5.28
CA LEU A 536 -21.50 17.45 5.37
C LEU A 536 -22.50 18.34 4.64
N LYS A 537 -22.23 19.63 4.52
CA LYS A 537 -23.11 20.60 3.83
C LYS A 537 -22.93 20.60 2.31
N GLN A 538 -21.79 20.13 1.83
CA GLN A 538 -21.50 20.04 0.40
C GLN A 538 -22.02 18.71 -0.17
N THR A 539 -23.27 18.67 -0.56
CA THR A 539 -23.83 17.60 -1.39
C THR A 539 -23.49 17.90 -2.86
N GLY A 540 -22.41 17.34 -3.37
CA GLY A 540 -22.04 17.48 -4.78
C GLY A 540 -20.73 16.76 -5.08
N THR A 541 -20.76 15.93 -6.11
CA THR A 541 -19.61 15.25 -6.73
C THR A 541 -18.46 16.24 -6.94
N ARG A 542 -17.41 16.09 -6.15
CA ARG A 542 -16.10 16.68 -6.49
C ARG A 542 -15.63 15.98 -7.76
N GLY A 543 -15.59 16.73 -8.88
CA GLY A 543 -15.02 16.27 -10.13
C GLY A 543 -13.63 15.68 -9.89
N GLU A 544 -13.26 14.67 -10.68
CA GLU A 544 -11.95 14.06 -10.73
C GLU A 544 -10.86 15.15 -10.70
N SER A 545 -10.35 15.47 -9.54
CA SER A 545 -9.08 16.15 -9.42
C SER A 545 -8.05 15.21 -10.01
N ALA A 546 -7.56 15.54 -11.19
CA ALA A 546 -6.43 14.88 -11.81
C ALA A 546 -5.30 14.81 -10.79
N LEU A 547 -5.08 13.63 -10.25
CA LEU A 547 -4.01 13.32 -9.31
C LEU A 547 -2.68 13.53 -10.03
N THR A 548 -2.15 14.74 -9.95
CA THR A 548 -0.71 14.92 -10.18
C THR A 548 0.01 14.19 -9.05
N ASN A 549 0.55 13.01 -9.40
CA ASN A 549 1.50 12.26 -8.59
C ASN A 549 2.75 13.11 -8.31
N LYS A 550 2.67 14.07 -7.41
CA LYS A 550 3.86 14.58 -6.72
C LYS A 550 4.20 13.55 -5.65
N SER A 551 4.97 12.55 -6.03
CA SER A 551 5.63 11.68 -5.07
C SER A 551 6.47 12.54 -4.15
N LEU A 552 6.05 12.67 -2.91
CA LEU A 552 6.93 13.09 -1.82
C LEU A 552 7.98 11.98 -1.67
N ARG A 553 9.13 12.13 -2.35
CA ARG A 553 10.31 11.31 -2.19
C ARG A 553 10.82 11.52 -0.76
N GLY A 554 10.56 10.58 0.14
CA GLY A 554 11.05 10.72 1.50
C GLY A 554 10.94 9.53 2.43
N SER A 555 10.25 8.45 2.08
CA SER A 555 10.26 7.26 2.93
C SER A 555 11.51 6.42 2.64
N ARG A 556 12.48 6.37 3.56
CA ARG A 556 13.55 5.35 3.55
C ARG A 556 12.95 3.99 3.90
N ARG A 557 12.22 3.43 2.94
CA ARG A 557 11.90 1.99 2.88
C ARG A 557 13.24 1.26 3.00
N GLY A 558 13.30 0.10 3.64
CA GLY A 558 14.51 -0.72 3.67
C GLY A 558 15.17 -0.77 2.30
N THR A 559 16.50 -0.82 2.24
CA THR A 559 17.23 -0.79 0.97
C THR A 559 16.75 -1.94 0.09
N PHE A 560 16.90 -1.80 -1.22
CA PHE A 560 16.59 -2.86 -2.19
C PHE A 560 17.25 -4.20 -1.77
N ILE A 561 18.51 -4.15 -1.39
CA ILE A 561 19.31 -5.32 -1.02
C ILE A 561 18.76 -5.98 0.25
N GLN A 562 18.41 -5.20 1.28
CA GLN A 562 17.84 -5.74 2.54
C GLN A 562 16.52 -6.48 2.29
N GLN A 563 15.59 -5.85 1.56
CA GLN A 563 14.32 -6.49 1.23
C GLN A 563 14.52 -7.72 0.35
N ALA A 564 15.35 -7.62 -0.69
CA ALA A 564 15.65 -8.74 -1.59
C ALA A 564 16.25 -9.92 -0.82
N ARG A 565 17.19 -9.67 0.11
CA ARG A 565 17.79 -10.72 0.95
C ARG A 565 16.75 -11.44 1.79
N VAL A 566 15.93 -10.70 2.55
CA VAL A 566 14.89 -11.30 3.43
C VAL A 566 13.89 -12.12 2.62
N LEU A 567 13.48 -11.61 1.45
CA LEU A 567 12.53 -12.30 0.58
C LEU A 567 13.16 -13.53 -0.10
N THR A 568 14.46 -13.47 -0.44
CA THR A 568 15.20 -14.62 -0.94
C THR A 568 15.31 -15.72 0.12
N GLU A 569 15.70 -15.36 1.36
CA GLU A 569 15.74 -16.29 2.49
C GLU A 569 14.37 -16.95 2.73
N ARG A 570 13.28 -16.15 2.69
CA ARG A 570 11.91 -16.66 2.80
C ARG A 570 11.56 -17.60 1.64
N THR A 571 11.86 -17.24 0.42
CA THR A 571 11.58 -18.09 -0.76
C THR A 571 12.35 -19.39 -0.68
N ILE A 572 13.61 -19.37 -0.27
CA ILE A 572 14.42 -20.58 -0.03
C ILE A 572 13.79 -21.45 1.07
N ALA A 573 13.32 -20.83 2.18
CA ALA A 573 12.68 -21.58 3.26
C ALA A 573 11.38 -22.26 2.81
N LEU A 574 10.60 -21.60 1.95
CA LEU A 574 9.38 -22.16 1.35
C LEU A 574 9.71 -23.32 0.41
N VAL A 575 10.64 -23.11 -0.52
CA VAL A 575 11.10 -24.12 -1.46
C VAL A 575 11.66 -25.33 -0.73
N LYS A 576 12.56 -25.17 0.26
CA LYS A 576 13.13 -26.28 1.03
C LYS A 576 12.09 -27.17 1.72
N ARG A 577 10.93 -26.62 2.07
CA ARG A 577 9.86 -27.38 2.76
C ARG A 577 8.92 -28.10 1.82
N ASP A 578 8.84 -27.66 0.57
CA ASP A 578 8.08 -28.37 -0.46
C ASP A 578 8.97 -29.42 -1.17
N THR A 579 9.38 -30.41 -0.38
CA THR A 579 10.29 -31.47 -0.84
C THR A 579 9.76 -32.25 -2.05
N ARG A 580 8.42 -32.41 -2.15
CA ARG A 580 7.80 -33.10 -3.28
C ARG A 580 7.99 -32.33 -4.57
N THR A 581 7.69 -31.02 -4.56
CA THR A 581 7.88 -30.14 -5.71
C THR A 581 9.35 -30.02 -6.09
N ILE A 582 10.29 -29.93 -5.12
CA ILE A 582 11.74 -29.89 -5.39
C ILE A 582 12.17 -31.18 -6.09
N ILE A 583 11.84 -32.34 -5.52
CA ILE A 583 12.23 -33.63 -6.11
C ILE A 583 11.67 -33.76 -7.52
N ALA A 584 10.40 -33.44 -7.72
CA ALA A 584 9.80 -33.44 -9.05
C ALA A 584 10.53 -32.50 -10.03
N LEU A 585 10.81 -31.27 -9.61
CA LEU A 585 11.54 -30.30 -10.43
C LEU A 585 12.99 -30.75 -10.72
N LEU A 586 13.68 -31.31 -9.76
CA LEU A 586 15.06 -31.79 -9.96
C LEU A 586 15.13 -33.04 -10.85
N LEU A 587 14.08 -33.87 -10.89
CA LEU A 587 14.06 -35.12 -11.68
C LEU A 587 13.56 -34.93 -13.11
N ILE A 588 12.72 -33.93 -13.40
CA ILE A 588 12.12 -33.75 -14.75
C ILE A 588 13.18 -33.60 -15.83
N LEU A 589 14.12 -32.68 -15.70
CA LEU A 589 15.17 -32.48 -16.72
C LEU A 589 16.13 -33.64 -16.84
N PRO A 590 16.66 -34.26 -15.76
CA PRO A 590 17.46 -35.48 -15.85
C PRO A 590 16.72 -36.63 -16.53
N LEU A 591 15.42 -36.83 -16.26
CA LEU A 591 14.64 -37.85 -16.94
C LEU A 591 14.52 -37.58 -18.45
N VAL A 592 14.31 -36.31 -18.83
CA VAL A 592 14.34 -35.90 -20.25
C VAL A 592 15.70 -36.18 -20.87
N GLY A 593 16.80 -35.86 -20.18
CA GLY A 593 18.14 -36.11 -20.63
C GLY A 593 18.45 -37.62 -20.83
N LEU A 594 18.04 -38.44 -19.85
CA LEU A 594 18.16 -39.87 -19.91
C LEU A 594 17.33 -40.45 -21.09
N PHE A 595 16.09 -40.02 -21.25
CA PHE A 595 15.23 -40.45 -22.34
C PHE A 595 15.79 -40.09 -23.70
N LEU A 596 16.30 -38.86 -23.88
CA LEU A 596 16.93 -38.42 -25.09
C LEU A 596 18.24 -39.22 -25.38
N GLY A 597 19.05 -39.48 -24.35
CA GLY A 597 20.23 -40.28 -24.43
C GLY A 597 19.96 -41.75 -24.80
N LEU A 598 18.84 -42.34 -24.33
CA LEU A 598 18.44 -43.70 -24.68
C LEU A 598 17.94 -43.77 -26.11
N ILE A 599 17.12 -42.84 -26.59
CA ILE A 599 16.64 -42.79 -27.97
C ILE A 599 17.80 -42.61 -28.95
N SER A 600 18.79 -41.80 -28.57
CA SER A 600 20.00 -41.60 -29.36
C SER A 600 20.91 -42.85 -29.41
N ARG A 601 20.67 -43.83 -28.54
CA ARG A 601 21.42 -45.12 -28.50
C ARG A 601 20.78 -46.24 -29.31
N ASP A 602 19.57 -46.07 -29.90
CA ASP A 602 18.94 -47.14 -30.61
C ASP A 602 19.81 -47.66 -31.74
N PRO A 603 20.25 -48.95 -31.70
CA PRO A 603 21.08 -49.53 -32.69
C PRO A 603 20.17 -49.90 -33.87
N ILE A 604 20.23 -49.12 -34.89
CA ILE A 604 20.16 -49.77 -36.19
C ILE A 604 21.49 -50.50 -36.26
N GLU A 605 21.47 -51.73 -35.84
CA GLU A 605 22.59 -52.65 -35.68
C GLU A 605 23.35 -52.98 -36.95
N ASN A 606 23.14 -52.24 -38.05
CA ASN A 606 23.79 -52.43 -39.33
C ASN A 606 24.25 -51.18 -40.07
N SER A 607 24.26 -50.06 -39.41
CA SER A 607 25.05 -48.91 -39.87
C SER A 607 25.70 -48.24 -38.67
N ARG A 608 27.03 -48.36 -38.64
CA ARG A 608 27.91 -47.64 -37.71
C ARG A 608 27.64 -46.15 -37.77
N GLY A 609 26.55 -45.74 -37.16
CA GLY A 609 26.18 -44.36 -36.95
C GLY A 609 25.95 -44.16 -35.47
N LYS A 610 27.01 -44.08 -34.68
CA LYS A 610 27.00 -43.24 -33.51
C LYS A 610 26.35 -41.91 -33.95
N MET A 611 25.43 -41.34 -33.17
CA MET A 611 25.06 -39.94 -33.28
C MET A 611 26.32 -39.15 -32.90
N MET A 612 27.29 -39.21 -33.79
CA MET A 612 28.43 -38.36 -33.75
C MET A 612 27.93 -36.99 -34.19
N VAL A 613 27.96 -36.01 -33.28
CA VAL A 613 28.57 -34.78 -33.72
C VAL A 613 29.96 -35.23 -34.19
N SER A 614 30.03 -35.58 -35.46
CA SER A 614 31.22 -36.14 -36.11
C SER A 614 32.44 -35.33 -35.66
N ARG A 615 33.53 -36.01 -35.38
CA ARG A 615 34.87 -35.44 -35.54
C ARG A 615 35.06 -35.07 -37.02
N GLY A 616 34.16 -34.29 -37.56
CA GLY A 616 34.26 -33.57 -38.80
C GLY A 616 35.10 -32.34 -38.52
N SER A 617 35.98 -32.06 -39.43
CA SER A 617 36.88 -30.92 -39.39
C SER A 617 36.12 -29.66 -38.95
N SER A 618 36.80 -28.69 -38.37
CA SER A 618 36.25 -27.38 -37.91
C SER A 618 35.38 -26.66 -38.98
N SER A 619 35.42 -27.07 -40.24
CA SER A 619 34.58 -26.57 -41.34
C SER A 619 33.12 -26.97 -41.26
N ASP A 620 32.74 -28.13 -40.68
CA ASP A 620 31.36 -28.58 -40.68
C ASP A 620 30.55 -27.90 -39.54
N TYR A 621 31.24 -27.48 -38.52
CA TYR A 621 30.68 -26.72 -37.42
C TYR A 621 30.38 -25.25 -37.81
N VAL A 622 31.25 -24.67 -38.65
CA VAL A 622 31.09 -23.33 -39.22
C VAL A 622 29.89 -23.26 -40.14
N VAL A 623 29.61 -24.31 -40.93
CA VAL A 623 28.45 -24.39 -41.83
C VAL A 623 27.13 -24.46 -41.03
N LEU A 624 27.13 -25.08 -39.84
CA LEU A 624 25.93 -25.16 -39.01
C LEU A 624 25.60 -23.80 -38.35
N LEU A 625 26.62 -23.05 -37.97
CA LEU A 625 26.52 -21.72 -37.37
C LEU A 625 26.28 -20.65 -38.43
N ASP A 626 26.81 -20.77 -39.64
CA ASP A 626 26.51 -19.88 -40.77
C ASP A 626 25.05 -19.97 -41.22
N LYS A 627 24.40 -21.13 -41.06
CA LYS A 627 22.96 -21.29 -41.32
C LYS A 627 22.05 -20.78 -40.18
N LEU A 628 22.58 -20.61 -38.99
CA LEU A 628 21.89 -20.02 -37.83
C LEU A 628 22.17 -18.52 -37.67
N ALA A 629 23.21 -17.99 -38.29
CA ALA A 629 23.49 -16.57 -38.37
C ALA A 629 22.52 -15.92 -39.36
N LEU A 630 21.71 -15.06 -38.87
CA LEU A 630 20.96 -14.09 -39.67
C LEU A 630 21.98 -13.35 -40.56
N ASP A 631 21.68 -13.25 -41.86
CA ASP A 631 22.48 -12.56 -42.84
C ASP A 631 23.05 -11.25 -42.29
N PRO A 632 24.37 -11.01 -42.40
CA PRO A 632 24.92 -9.71 -42.00
C PRO A 632 24.39 -8.67 -42.98
N VAL A 633 23.76 -7.65 -42.46
CA VAL A 633 23.42 -6.43 -43.20
C VAL A 633 24.69 -5.95 -43.92
N ALA A 634 24.68 -6.03 -45.23
CA ALA A 634 25.78 -5.53 -46.08
C ALA A 634 25.89 -4.01 -45.92
N THR A 635 26.91 -3.59 -45.23
CA THR A 635 27.41 -2.22 -45.28
C THR A 635 28.27 -2.07 -46.53
N ALA A 636 27.67 -1.46 -47.58
CA ALA A 636 28.39 -1.05 -48.75
C ALA A 636 29.28 0.16 -48.44
N ALA A 637 30.58 0.05 -48.69
CA ALA A 637 31.48 1.19 -48.86
C ALA A 637 31.78 1.45 -50.36
N PRO A 638 31.96 2.68 -50.78
CA PRO A 638 31.95 3.07 -52.20
C PRO A 638 33.33 2.99 -52.82
N ALA A 639 33.37 2.68 -54.12
CA ALA A 639 34.53 2.90 -54.95
C ALA A 639 34.11 3.49 -56.29
N PRO A 640 34.97 4.26 -56.99
CA PRO A 640 34.60 5.38 -57.87
C PRO A 640 34.62 5.09 -59.38
N GLY A 641 33.73 5.75 -60.08
CA GLY A 641 33.93 6.42 -61.37
C GLY A 641 34.12 5.58 -62.59
N THR A 642 33.22 5.64 -63.58
CA THR A 642 33.35 6.29 -64.85
C THR A 642 32.15 6.05 -65.80
N ASP A 643 31.67 7.11 -66.28
CA ASP A 643 30.88 7.52 -67.41
C ASP A 643 30.31 6.52 -68.44
N VAL A 644 29.16 6.99 -68.97
CA VAL A 644 28.59 6.98 -70.32
C VAL A 644 27.29 6.22 -70.52
N SER A 645 26.23 7.01 -70.59
CA SER A 645 24.91 6.73 -71.21
C SER A 645 25.03 6.62 -72.75
N PRO A 646 24.01 6.36 -73.60
CA PRO A 646 22.57 6.37 -73.32
C PRO A 646 21.72 5.30 -74.04
N THR A 647 20.50 5.23 -73.63
CA THR A 647 19.19 4.81 -74.24
C THR A 647 19.08 4.69 -75.78
N PRO A 648 17.98 4.18 -76.45
CA PRO A 648 16.78 3.57 -75.92
C PRO A 648 16.13 2.44 -76.80
N SER A 649 14.98 1.97 -76.34
CA SER A 649 13.79 1.66 -77.15
C SER A 649 13.41 0.21 -77.52
N ALA A 650 12.25 -0.12 -77.03
CA ALA A 650 11.08 -0.60 -77.74
C ALA A 650 10.89 -2.09 -78.06
N ALA A 651 9.94 -2.65 -77.38
CA ALA A 651 8.70 -3.25 -77.93
C ALA A 651 8.67 -4.68 -78.53
N ALA A 652 7.64 -5.37 -78.09
CA ALA A 652 6.78 -6.29 -78.78
C ALA A 652 6.99 -7.82 -78.64
N THR A 653 6.06 -8.38 -77.93
CA THR A 653 5.44 -9.74 -78.19
C THR A 653 4.99 -9.88 -79.67
N PRO A 654 4.54 -11.02 -80.19
CA PRO A 654 3.95 -12.24 -79.58
C PRO A 654 4.17 -13.62 -80.35
N GLU A 655 3.59 -14.60 -79.69
CA GLU A 655 2.86 -15.79 -80.28
C GLU A 655 3.55 -16.82 -81.13
N ALA A 656 3.36 -18.03 -80.73
CA ALA A 656 2.59 -19.18 -81.25
C ALA A 656 3.26 -20.26 -82.06
N THR A 657 2.97 -21.48 -81.62
CA THR A 657 2.57 -22.67 -82.31
C THR A 657 3.55 -23.64 -83.01
N ALA A 658 3.26 -24.88 -82.54
CA ALA A 658 3.15 -26.11 -83.34
C ALA A 658 4.36 -27.07 -83.52
N THR A 659 4.13 -28.18 -82.86
CA THR A 659 4.53 -29.58 -83.28
C THR A 659 4.50 -29.86 -84.80
N PRO A 660 4.90 -31.03 -85.29
CA PRO A 660 5.49 -32.24 -84.70
C PRO A 660 6.48 -33.02 -85.65
N ARG A 661 6.80 -34.28 -85.22
CA ARG A 661 7.19 -35.48 -86.08
C ARG A 661 8.64 -35.91 -86.15
N SER A 662 8.84 -37.01 -85.49
CA SER A 662 9.00 -38.40 -85.95
C SER A 662 10.38 -38.82 -86.47
N GLY A 663 10.79 -39.95 -85.91
CA GLY A 663 11.65 -40.85 -86.63
C GLY A 663 12.66 -41.66 -85.86
N SER A 664 12.23 -42.79 -85.40
CA SER A 664 12.81 -44.12 -85.49
C SER A 664 14.14 -44.56 -84.92
N SER A 665 13.99 -45.56 -84.07
CA SER A 665 14.69 -46.82 -84.01
C SER A 665 16.10 -46.86 -83.40
N GLY A 666 16.21 -47.68 -82.38
CA GLY A 666 17.50 -48.26 -81.91
C GLY A 666 17.35 -49.00 -80.59
N SER A 667 17.07 -50.22 -80.63
CA SER A 667 16.98 -51.15 -79.47
C SER A 667 18.32 -51.36 -78.81
N SER A 668 18.32 -51.25 -77.49
CA SER A 668 19.21 -52.07 -76.64
C SER A 668 18.57 -52.16 -75.25
N SER A 669 18.24 -53.36 -74.86
CA SER A 669 17.73 -53.82 -73.59
C SER A 669 18.74 -53.50 -72.47
N SER A 670 18.36 -52.73 -71.48
CA SER A 670 19.00 -52.82 -70.20
C SER A 670 17.93 -52.86 -69.12
N ARG A 671 18.01 -53.84 -68.28
CA ARG A 671 17.12 -54.09 -67.09
C ARG A 671 16.90 -52.88 -66.23
N THR A 672 15.72 -52.41 -66.19
CA THR A 672 15.28 -51.45 -65.17
C THR A 672 15.08 -52.16 -63.84
N THR A 673 16.05 -51.98 -62.96
CA THR A 673 15.81 -52.14 -61.51
C THR A 673 14.83 -51.04 -61.05
N PRO A 674 13.82 -51.34 -60.24
CA PRO A 674 12.93 -50.35 -59.73
C PRO A 674 13.71 -49.42 -58.77
N GLN A 675 13.82 -48.16 -59.06
CA GLN A 675 14.26 -47.13 -58.10
C GLN A 675 13.29 -47.13 -56.93
N VAL A 676 13.75 -47.65 -55.81
CA VAL A 676 13.17 -47.38 -54.52
C VAL A 676 13.28 -45.87 -54.36
N ARG A 677 12.16 -45.18 -54.34
CA ARG A 677 12.06 -43.74 -53.91
C ARG A 677 12.84 -43.60 -52.61
N GLY A 678 13.89 -42.83 -52.67
CA GLY A 678 14.83 -42.65 -51.58
C GLY A 678 14.14 -42.35 -50.26
N VAL A 679 14.37 -43.20 -49.32
CA VAL A 679 14.32 -42.82 -47.90
C VAL A 679 15.29 -41.65 -47.77
N GLY A 680 14.73 -40.47 -47.46
CA GLY A 680 15.56 -39.25 -47.29
C GLY A 680 16.65 -39.56 -46.27
N THR A 681 17.87 -39.53 -46.72
CA THR A 681 19.05 -39.56 -45.83
C THR A 681 19.00 -38.28 -44.98
N PHE A 682 18.58 -38.40 -43.71
CA PHE A 682 18.64 -37.30 -42.77
C PHE A 682 20.11 -36.94 -42.59
N SER A 683 20.48 -35.68 -42.85
CA SER A 683 21.83 -35.21 -42.63
C SER A 683 22.11 -35.18 -41.12
N PRO A 684 23.29 -35.50 -40.64
CA PRO A 684 23.68 -35.44 -39.21
C PRO A 684 23.41 -34.07 -38.58
N ALA A 685 23.52 -33.02 -39.34
CA ALA A 685 23.20 -31.65 -38.94
C ALA A 685 21.72 -31.46 -38.55
N SER A 686 20.78 -32.13 -39.24
CA SER A 686 19.33 -32.03 -38.91
C SER A 686 19.00 -32.74 -37.60
N GLU A 687 19.68 -33.81 -37.26
CA GLU A 687 19.46 -34.53 -36.00
C GLU A 687 19.99 -33.77 -34.78
N ALA A 688 21.18 -33.16 -34.90
CA ALA A 688 21.73 -32.29 -33.86
C ALA A 688 20.86 -31.08 -33.62
N GLN A 689 20.30 -30.45 -34.68
CA GLN A 689 19.36 -29.34 -34.54
C GLN A 689 18.07 -29.73 -33.80
N ARG A 690 17.51 -30.89 -34.13
CA ARG A 690 16.31 -31.41 -33.44
C ARG A 690 16.59 -31.67 -31.96
N LEU A 691 17.74 -32.28 -31.63
CA LEU A 691 18.12 -32.53 -30.25
C LEU A 691 18.29 -31.23 -29.47
N LEU A 692 19.03 -30.26 -30.00
CA LEU A 692 19.20 -28.96 -29.36
C LEU A 692 17.88 -28.22 -29.17
N PHE A 693 16.97 -28.28 -30.14
CA PHE A 693 15.64 -27.71 -30.03
C PHE A 693 14.83 -28.35 -28.90
N ILE A 694 14.82 -29.71 -28.82
CA ILE A 694 14.08 -30.41 -27.76
C ILE A 694 14.66 -30.07 -26.38
N VAL A 695 15.97 -30.00 -26.26
CA VAL A 695 16.65 -29.60 -25.02
C VAL A 695 16.30 -28.16 -24.64
N ALA A 696 16.38 -27.23 -25.59
CA ALA A 696 16.01 -25.82 -25.34
C ALA A 696 14.55 -25.65 -24.95
N LEU A 697 13.65 -26.37 -25.63
CA LEU A 697 12.22 -26.41 -25.32
C LEU A 697 11.98 -26.96 -23.90
N ALA A 698 12.60 -28.09 -23.56
CA ALA A 698 12.49 -28.70 -22.24
C ALA A 698 12.97 -27.77 -21.13
N VAL A 699 14.13 -27.12 -21.33
CA VAL A 699 14.72 -26.17 -20.37
C VAL A 699 13.84 -24.90 -20.21
N THR A 700 13.31 -24.37 -21.32
CA THR A 700 12.40 -23.23 -21.28
C THR A 700 11.13 -23.57 -20.52
N LEU A 701 10.51 -24.69 -20.84
CA LEU A 701 9.29 -25.16 -20.17
C LEU A 701 9.53 -25.41 -18.70
N PHE A 702 10.65 -26.02 -18.36
CA PHE A 702 11.03 -26.20 -16.96
C PHE A 702 11.07 -24.86 -16.21
N GLY A 703 11.75 -23.84 -16.78
CA GLY A 703 11.80 -22.50 -16.19
C GLY A 703 10.42 -21.88 -16.01
N ILE A 704 9.54 -22.01 -17.03
CA ILE A 704 8.16 -21.53 -16.97
C ILE A 704 7.40 -22.23 -15.86
N PHE A 705 7.38 -23.56 -15.82
CA PHE A 705 6.62 -24.32 -14.82
C PHE A 705 7.11 -24.10 -13.40
N ALA A 706 8.43 -24.00 -13.20
CA ALA A 706 9.03 -23.73 -11.89
C ALA A 706 8.55 -22.39 -11.28
N SER A 707 8.22 -21.40 -12.11
CA SER A 707 7.96 -20.03 -11.65
C SER A 707 6.52 -19.55 -11.88
N ALA A 708 5.76 -20.18 -12.78
CA ALA A 708 4.45 -19.67 -13.26
C ALA A 708 3.36 -19.54 -12.18
N TYR A 709 3.42 -20.28 -11.09
CA TYR A 709 2.41 -20.23 -10.03
C TYR A 709 2.79 -19.34 -8.85
N THR A 710 4.04 -18.92 -8.76
CA THR A 710 4.60 -18.32 -7.53
C THR A 710 3.98 -16.99 -7.14
N VAL A 711 3.76 -16.09 -8.10
CA VAL A 711 3.22 -14.75 -7.84
C VAL A 711 1.70 -14.80 -7.62
N VAL A 712 0.98 -15.60 -8.41
CA VAL A 712 -0.49 -15.67 -8.32
C VAL A 712 -0.95 -16.26 -6.99
N VAL A 713 -0.23 -17.26 -6.47
CA VAL A 713 -0.52 -17.88 -5.16
C VAL A 713 -0.22 -16.92 -4.00
N GLU A 714 0.87 -16.16 -4.11
CA GLU A 714 1.27 -15.19 -3.07
C GLU A 714 0.62 -13.81 -3.23
N LYS A 715 -0.29 -13.61 -4.18
CA LYS A 715 -0.86 -12.30 -4.51
C LYS A 715 -1.48 -11.58 -3.31
N SER A 716 -2.25 -12.27 -2.49
CA SER A 716 -2.88 -11.69 -1.29
C SER A 716 -1.83 -11.27 -0.26
N LEU A 717 -0.82 -12.12 -0.04
CA LEU A 717 0.30 -11.83 0.86
C LEU A 717 1.11 -10.63 0.36
N PHE A 718 1.45 -10.62 -0.93
CA PHE A 718 2.15 -9.50 -1.57
C PHE A 718 1.40 -8.17 -1.42
N LEU A 719 0.07 -8.17 -1.65
CA LEU A 719 -0.75 -6.97 -1.49
C LEU A 719 -0.76 -6.48 -0.04
N ARG A 720 -0.86 -7.38 0.94
CA ARG A 720 -0.76 -7.04 2.36
C ARG A 720 0.61 -6.45 2.71
N GLU A 721 1.70 -7.10 2.31
CA GLU A 721 3.06 -6.64 2.58
C GLU A 721 3.39 -5.32 1.84
N ARG A 722 2.78 -5.09 0.69
CA ARG A 722 2.88 -3.82 -0.03
C ARG A 722 2.26 -2.66 0.76
N MET A 723 1.17 -2.90 1.49
CA MET A 723 0.61 -1.91 2.41
C MET A 723 1.58 -1.57 3.55
N VAL A 724 2.59 -2.42 3.81
CA VAL A 724 3.56 -2.26 4.89
C VAL A 724 4.98 -1.93 4.39
N ASN A 725 5.16 -1.33 3.22
CA ASN A 725 6.46 -0.91 2.65
C ASN A 725 7.19 -1.88 1.72
N LEU A 726 6.61 -3.00 1.30
CA LEU A 726 7.26 -3.89 0.33
C LEU A 726 7.35 -3.23 -1.05
N ARG A 727 8.55 -3.24 -1.65
CA ARG A 727 8.78 -2.81 -3.03
C ARG A 727 8.60 -3.97 -4.01
N ILE A 728 8.12 -3.67 -5.23
CA ILE A 728 7.88 -4.68 -6.26
C ILE A 728 9.19 -5.30 -6.73
N MET A 729 10.23 -4.48 -6.98
CA MET A 729 11.50 -4.95 -7.55
C MET A 729 12.26 -5.93 -6.65
N PRO A 730 12.45 -5.71 -5.32
CA PRO A 730 13.04 -6.71 -4.44
C PRO A 730 12.26 -8.03 -4.40
N TYR A 731 10.92 -7.95 -4.45
CA TYR A 731 10.07 -9.13 -4.49
C TYR A 731 10.30 -9.96 -5.75
N LEU A 732 10.26 -9.34 -6.93
CA LEU A 732 10.53 -10.04 -8.19
C LEU A 732 11.97 -10.58 -8.25
N ALA A 733 12.94 -9.77 -7.84
CA ALA A 733 14.34 -10.18 -7.81
C ALA A 733 14.57 -11.43 -6.95
N SER A 734 13.93 -11.53 -5.78
CA SER A 734 14.01 -12.71 -4.91
C SER A 734 13.51 -13.99 -5.61
N LYS A 735 12.44 -13.89 -6.39
CA LYS A 735 11.88 -15.02 -7.15
C LYS A 735 12.79 -15.40 -8.32
N VAL A 736 13.24 -14.42 -9.09
CA VAL A 736 14.18 -14.65 -10.21
C VAL A 736 15.42 -15.36 -9.70
N VAL A 737 16.07 -14.87 -8.65
CA VAL A 737 17.30 -15.46 -8.10
C VAL A 737 17.10 -16.92 -7.69
N VAL A 738 16.04 -17.23 -6.92
CA VAL A 738 15.86 -18.58 -6.38
C VAL A 738 15.48 -19.57 -7.47
N TYR A 739 14.54 -19.22 -8.37
CA TYR A 739 14.09 -20.15 -9.41
C TYR A 739 15.10 -20.30 -10.54
N THR A 740 15.87 -19.25 -10.86
CA THR A 740 17.01 -19.38 -11.79
C THR A 740 18.10 -20.28 -11.19
N ALA A 741 18.46 -20.12 -9.92
CA ALA A 741 19.42 -21.00 -9.27
C ALA A 741 18.97 -22.46 -9.28
N LEU A 742 17.69 -22.73 -8.99
CA LEU A 742 17.11 -24.08 -9.06
C LEU A 742 17.19 -24.64 -10.49
N SER A 743 16.87 -23.82 -11.49
CA SER A 743 16.94 -24.21 -12.90
C SER A 743 18.36 -24.49 -13.36
N LEU A 744 19.35 -23.75 -12.86
CA LEU A 744 20.76 -24.01 -13.15
C LEU A 744 21.21 -25.37 -12.64
N VAL A 745 20.83 -25.74 -11.42
CA VAL A 745 21.12 -27.09 -10.87
C VAL A 745 20.49 -28.17 -11.75
N SER A 746 19.26 -27.99 -12.19
CA SER A 746 18.55 -28.93 -13.06
C SER A 746 19.21 -29.01 -14.47
N CYS A 747 19.74 -27.90 -15.00
CA CYS A 747 20.52 -27.88 -16.24
C CYS A 747 21.85 -28.68 -16.13
N VAL A 748 22.54 -28.55 -14.98
CA VAL A 748 23.74 -29.37 -14.72
C VAL A 748 23.39 -30.86 -14.71
N LEU A 749 22.30 -31.25 -14.01
CA LEU A 749 21.86 -32.64 -13.99
C LEU A 749 21.43 -33.13 -15.38
N LEU A 750 20.73 -32.29 -16.17
CA LEU A 750 20.40 -32.60 -17.56
C LEU A 750 21.67 -32.84 -18.40
N MET A 751 22.69 -31.99 -18.29
CA MET A 751 23.98 -32.18 -19.00
C MET A 751 24.63 -33.50 -18.65
N ILE A 752 24.68 -33.85 -17.36
CA ILE A 752 25.25 -35.12 -16.88
C ILE A 752 24.49 -36.32 -17.48
N THR A 753 23.15 -36.29 -17.44
CA THR A 753 22.34 -37.39 -17.99
C THR A 753 22.40 -37.49 -19.51
N LEU A 754 22.48 -36.35 -20.21
CA LEU A 754 22.60 -36.29 -21.65
C LEU A 754 23.97 -36.84 -22.13
N SER A 755 25.07 -36.53 -21.39
CA SER A 755 26.41 -37.01 -21.71
C SER A 755 26.58 -38.54 -21.64
N VAL A 756 25.65 -39.26 -21.00
CA VAL A 756 25.64 -40.72 -20.96
C VAL A 756 25.26 -41.31 -22.32
N GLY A 757 24.43 -40.65 -23.11
CA GLY A 757 23.93 -41.11 -24.40
C GLY A 757 24.41 -40.35 -25.62
N VAL A 758 24.88 -39.12 -25.43
CA VAL A 758 25.29 -38.21 -26.51
C VAL A 758 26.73 -37.74 -26.27
N GLU A 759 27.60 -37.88 -27.28
CA GLU A 759 28.94 -37.27 -27.21
C GLU A 759 28.83 -35.75 -27.40
N LEU A 760 29.17 -34.98 -26.35
CA LEU A 760 29.13 -33.52 -26.39
C LEU A 760 30.38 -32.97 -27.08
N PRO A 761 30.29 -31.89 -27.87
CA PRO A 761 31.41 -31.30 -28.56
C PRO A 761 32.48 -30.78 -27.58
N ALA A 762 33.78 -31.14 -27.87
CA ALA A 762 34.90 -30.68 -27.07
C ALA A 762 35.21 -29.18 -27.30
N GLN A 763 34.99 -28.70 -28.52
CA GLN A 763 35.26 -27.32 -28.94
C GLN A 763 33.93 -26.62 -29.28
N GLY A 764 33.72 -25.39 -28.82
CA GLY A 764 32.65 -24.52 -29.20
C GLY A 764 33.17 -23.32 -29.99
N LEU A 765 32.31 -22.37 -30.32
CA LEU A 765 32.61 -21.16 -31.08
C LEU A 765 33.48 -20.16 -30.32
N ILE A 766 33.13 -19.91 -29.04
CA ILE A 766 33.75 -18.90 -28.16
C ILE A 766 34.32 -19.56 -26.91
N LEU A 767 33.67 -20.58 -26.39
CA LEU A 767 34.00 -21.30 -25.16
C LEU A 767 34.18 -22.79 -25.45
N PRO A 768 34.77 -23.59 -24.52
CA PRO A 768 34.71 -25.06 -24.66
C PRO A 768 33.23 -25.50 -24.85
N GLY A 769 33.01 -26.42 -25.80
CA GLY A 769 31.68 -26.75 -26.29
C GLY A 769 30.66 -27.12 -25.19
N VAL A 770 31.09 -27.91 -24.20
CA VAL A 770 30.26 -28.25 -23.03
C VAL A 770 29.83 -26.98 -22.22
N LEU A 771 30.77 -26.04 -22.06
CA LEU A 771 30.50 -24.80 -21.33
C LEU A 771 29.57 -23.88 -22.12
N GLU A 772 29.72 -23.80 -23.42
CA GLU A 772 28.88 -23.01 -24.32
C GLU A 772 27.41 -23.50 -24.31
N ILE A 773 27.22 -24.81 -24.39
CA ILE A 773 25.92 -25.45 -24.29
C ILE A 773 25.30 -25.15 -22.90
N PHE A 774 26.08 -25.30 -21.83
CA PHE A 774 25.60 -24.98 -20.48
C PHE A 774 25.17 -23.52 -20.33
N VAL A 775 25.96 -22.57 -20.81
CA VAL A 775 25.64 -21.14 -20.75
C VAL A 775 24.35 -20.85 -21.54
N THR A 776 24.22 -21.45 -22.74
CA THR A 776 22.99 -21.30 -23.54
C THR A 776 21.76 -21.85 -22.83
N MET A 777 21.87 -23.04 -22.24
CA MET A 777 20.81 -23.64 -21.44
C MET A 777 20.49 -22.79 -20.20
N ALA A 778 21.49 -22.23 -19.54
CA ALA A 778 21.33 -21.36 -18.38
C ALA A 778 20.56 -20.08 -18.74
N LEU A 779 20.90 -19.43 -19.84
CA LEU A 779 20.19 -18.25 -20.33
C LEU A 779 18.76 -18.58 -20.76
N THR A 780 18.58 -19.73 -21.43
CA THR A 780 17.27 -20.23 -21.84
C THR A 780 16.38 -20.51 -20.62
N ALA A 781 16.92 -21.13 -19.56
CA ALA A 781 16.23 -21.36 -18.30
C ALA A 781 15.84 -20.05 -17.63
N ALA A 782 16.74 -19.06 -17.58
CA ALA A 782 16.46 -17.74 -17.00
C ALA A 782 15.37 -17.00 -17.78
N ALA A 783 15.37 -17.09 -19.11
CA ALA A 783 14.29 -16.57 -19.94
C ALA A 783 12.95 -17.29 -19.63
N GLY A 784 12.95 -18.61 -19.51
CA GLY A 784 11.79 -19.41 -19.12
C GLY A 784 11.23 -18.99 -17.76
N VAL A 785 12.10 -18.82 -16.75
CA VAL A 785 11.70 -18.32 -15.41
C VAL A 785 11.07 -16.94 -15.52
N SER A 786 11.64 -16.03 -16.32
CA SER A 786 11.10 -14.68 -16.50
C SER A 786 9.71 -14.70 -17.15
N ILE A 787 9.51 -15.52 -18.18
CA ILE A 787 8.21 -15.72 -18.83
C ILE A 787 7.20 -16.30 -17.83
N GLY A 788 7.57 -17.31 -17.05
CA GLY A 788 6.70 -17.90 -16.04
C GLY A 788 6.27 -16.92 -14.97
N LEU A 789 7.19 -16.09 -14.46
CA LEU A 789 6.85 -15.01 -13.51
C LEU A 789 5.93 -13.97 -14.14
N PHE A 790 6.14 -13.62 -15.40
CA PHE A 790 5.27 -12.70 -16.14
C PHE A 790 3.85 -13.29 -16.27
N ILE A 791 3.71 -14.53 -16.68
CA ILE A 791 2.42 -15.24 -16.75
C ILE A 791 1.74 -15.23 -15.38
N SER A 792 2.48 -15.53 -14.31
CA SER A 792 1.98 -15.53 -12.94
C SER A 792 1.46 -14.16 -12.51
N ALA A 793 2.17 -13.08 -12.89
CA ALA A 793 1.84 -11.70 -12.50
C ALA A 793 0.56 -11.18 -13.18
N ILE A 794 0.32 -11.53 -14.45
CA ILE A 794 -0.87 -11.10 -15.21
C ILE A 794 -2.10 -11.94 -14.88
N SER A 795 -1.91 -13.16 -14.39
CA SER A 795 -3.01 -14.09 -14.11
C SER A 795 -3.82 -13.67 -12.88
N LYS A 796 -5.14 -13.71 -13.00
CA LYS A 796 -6.05 -13.38 -11.90
C LYS A 796 -6.30 -14.59 -10.97
N GLN A 797 -6.23 -15.79 -11.50
CA GLN A 797 -6.52 -17.06 -10.82
C GLN A 797 -5.52 -18.13 -11.26
N THR A 798 -5.28 -19.13 -10.41
CA THR A 798 -4.37 -20.25 -10.69
C THR A 798 -4.74 -21.03 -11.94
N ASN A 799 -6.03 -21.25 -12.21
CA ASN A 799 -6.47 -21.94 -13.42
C ASN A 799 -6.11 -21.19 -14.72
N ALA A 800 -6.12 -19.83 -14.68
CA ALA A 800 -5.73 -19.04 -15.83
C ALA A 800 -4.23 -19.19 -16.18
N VAL A 801 -3.39 -19.46 -15.19
CA VAL A 801 -1.96 -19.75 -15.40
C VAL A 801 -1.80 -20.98 -16.29
N THR A 802 -2.50 -22.08 -15.97
CA THR A 802 -2.43 -23.33 -16.73
C THR A 802 -2.76 -23.12 -18.22
N TYR A 803 -3.88 -22.43 -18.50
CA TYR A 803 -4.27 -22.14 -19.89
C TYR A 803 -3.26 -21.25 -20.61
N THR A 804 -2.71 -20.26 -19.93
CA THR A 804 -1.71 -19.36 -20.53
C THR A 804 -0.40 -20.08 -20.80
N VAL A 805 0.06 -20.96 -19.89
CA VAL A 805 1.25 -21.79 -20.10
C VAL A 805 1.07 -22.72 -21.29
N LEU A 806 -0.10 -23.37 -21.42
CA LEU A 806 -0.43 -24.24 -22.57
C LEU A 806 -0.42 -23.44 -23.88
N ALA A 807 -0.96 -22.23 -23.90
CA ALA A 807 -0.92 -21.35 -25.07
C ALA A 807 0.50 -20.98 -25.48
N VAL A 808 1.37 -20.65 -24.51
CA VAL A 808 2.77 -20.34 -24.77
C VAL A 808 3.52 -21.57 -25.28
N LEU A 809 3.26 -22.76 -24.71
CA LEU A 809 3.80 -24.02 -25.18
C LEU A 809 3.43 -24.28 -26.66
N PHE A 810 2.15 -24.10 -26.99
CA PHE A 810 1.68 -24.29 -28.37
C PHE A 810 2.40 -23.36 -29.35
N LEU A 811 2.56 -22.08 -28.97
CA LEU A 811 3.32 -21.12 -29.78
C LEU A 811 4.80 -21.50 -29.93
N GLN A 812 5.43 -21.99 -28.86
CA GLN A 812 6.84 -22.45 -28.89
C GLN A 812 7.04 -23.68 -29.77
N ILE A 813 6.04 -24.53 -29.93
CA ILE A 813 6.12 -25.69 -30.82
C ILE A 813 5.84 -25.27 -32.27
N LEU A 814 4.92 -24.34 -32.51
CA LEU A 814 4.46 -23.93 -33.82
C LEU A 814 5.50 -23.06 -34.57
N PHE A 815 6.10 -22.09 -33.89
CA PHE A 815 6.95 -21.08 -34.53
C PHE A 815 8.39 -21.48 -34.89
N PRO A 816 9.07 -22.43 -34.26
CA PRO A 816 10.45 -22.77 -34.62
C PRO A 816 10.65 -23.48 -35.94
N GLY A 817 9.58 -23.82 -36.69
CA GLY A 817 9.72 -24.45 -38.01
C GLY A 817 10.34 -25.84 -38.04
N VAL A 818 10.51 -26.48 -36.87
CA VAL A 818 11.13 -27.82 -36.75
C VAL A 818 10.14 -28.93 -37.11
N LEU A 819 8.84 -28.60 -37.08
CA LEU A 819 7.73 -29.53 -37.43
C LEU A 819 7.36 -29.46 -38.90
N PHE A 820 7.84 -28.49 -39.63
CA PHE A 820 7.64 -28.28 -41.06
C PHE A 820 8.97 -28.24 -41.75
#